data_0861b8014c5d127861d201c11f23057a
#
_entry.id   0861b8014c5d127861d201c11f23057a
#
_cell.length_a   1.000
_cell.length_b   1.000
_cell.length_c   1.000
_cell.angle_alpha   90.00
_cell.angle_beta   90.00
_cell.angle_gamma   90.00
#
_symmetry.space_group_name_H-M   'P 1'
#
loop_
_entity.id
_entity.type
_entity.pdbx_description
1 polymer ?
#
loop_
_entity_poly.entity_id
_entity_poly.type
_entity_poly.pdbx_seq_one_letter_code
_entity_poly.pdbx_strand_id
1 'polypeptide(L)'
;MTVMQMKRSASRKGVGLASAAVLAMALGLGPPAVAAGASAPGAPGAPSEWVTGDKDGFGTARGTSSKVWYTLNNGELSEIYYPRIDTPSTRDTQLVVTDGSTFTDRETTDTVHSVRLLDPQSLSYQQVDRAKSGKYLITKTYTTDPARSTVLVDIDFRSLTGQAYQVYVLHDPALTMTGDNDTGSTQRGALVATDGTNSDAVVPSSDFVKTSSGYQGISDGWTDLATDHQLNWAYTADQPGNVVQIGQTRLTGRTGQQHLTLAIGFGATTSTALSTARASLASGFGAVQQAYAAGWHGYLASLKLAPQSASTTEYHVSQMVLAASEDKTFRGGFVASPGRPWAWANVLQSLAVYHAVWSRDLYEIATALIAMGDEAAANRALDYLFNVQQRPDGSYPQNSRLSGEFVFDGLQMDEVSFPTVLAGQLGRTGAADWQHVRAAEDFVVANGPKTPGERWENASGYSPATIAAEIAGLVVGADIARTNGDTARATHYLQVADSWRDNLGAWTVTTNGPYSSQPYFLRITSDGNADAGTKIQLSDGGPLIDQRAVVDPSFLELVRLGVLRPDDARIVNSLTVVDQQLGYSTPNGPFWHRASFDGYGEKADGSEWEPTDTGSGITHGRGWPLLTGERGEYQLAAGATAQNELDTIARSRDKSSWLLPEQVWDHQPPAGTGPDFQPGEPTFSATPLAWTHAQYIRLAWSIDSGAPVETPQSVACRYSSPLCD
;
A
#
# COMPACT_ATOMS: atom_id res chain seq x y z
N MET A 1 29.27 -13.05 -3.47
CA MET A 1 30.64 -12.52 -3.16
C MET A 1 31.47 -12.55 -4.42
N THR A 2 31.61 -11.47 -5.14
CA THR A 2 32.76 -11.15 -6.01
C THR A 2 32.60 -9.69 -6.44
N VAL A 3 33.44 -8.86 -5.86
CA VAL A 3 33.61 -7.43 -6.16
C VAL A 3 34.34 -7.28 -7.45
N MET A 4 33.80 -6.53 -8.40
CA MET A 4 34.52 -6.13 -9.61
C MET A 4 34.72 -4.61 -9.61
N GLN A 5 35.98 -4.21 -9.34
CA GLN A 5 36.47 -2.84 -9.46
C GLN A 5 36.62 -2.48 -10.95
N MET A 6 36.10 -1.34 -11.34
CA MET A 6 36.47 -0.70 -12.59
C MET A 6 37.23 0.60 -12.37
N LYS A 7 38.40 0.65 -12.98
CA LYS A 7 39.41 1.73 -12.93
C LYS A 7 38.92 2.96 -13.70
N ARG A 8 39.20 4.12 -13.13
CA ARG A 8 39.17 5.44 -13.81
C ARG A 8 40.37 5.61 -14.74
N SER A 9 40.11 6.12 -15.93
CA SER A 9 41.14 6.66 -16.82
C SER A 9 40.83 8.13 -17.11
N ALA A 10 41.77 8.99 -16.75
CA ALA A 10 41.71 10.42 -16.99
C ALA A 10 42.43 10.75 -18.32
N SER A 11 41.88 11.64 -19.12
CA SER A 11 42.62 12.28 -20.23
C SER A 11 42.35 13.77 -20.24
N ARG A 12 43.40 14.53 -20.28
CA ARG A 12 43.51 16.01 -20.27
C ARG A 12 43.66 16.57 -21.69
N LYS A 13 43.23 17.81 -21.83
CA LYS A 13 43.73 18.93 -22.63
C LYS A 13 43.01 19.31 -23.93
N GLY A 14 42.75 20.61 -24.01
CA GLY A 14 42.64 21.39 -25.23
C GLY A 14 42.09 22.80 -25.02
N VAL A 15 42.98 23.78 -24.81
CA VAL A 15 42.69 25.21 -24.78
C VAL A 15 42.61 25.73 -26.22
N GLY A 16 41.62 26.55 -26.52
CA GLY A 16 41.53 27.32 -27.77
C GLY A 16 40.83 28.65 -27.56
N LEU A 17 41.59 29.74 -27.57
CA LEU A 17 41.10 31.13 -27.68
C LEU A 17 40.71 31.43 -29.15
N ALA A 18 39.67 32.19 -29.37
CA ALA A 18 39.73 33.44 -30.20
C ALA A 18 38.32 34.00 -30.51
N SER A 19 38.18 35.23 -30.23
CA SER A 19 37.89 36.42 -31.03
C SER A 19 36.43 36.86 -31.12
N ALA A 20 36.27 38.08 -30.61
CA ALA A 20 35.08 38.94 -30.65
C ALA A 20 34.71 39.36 -32.08
N ALA A 21 33.39 39.42 -32.34
CA ALA A 21 32.85 40.27 -33.38
C ALA A 21 31.61 40.99 -32.81
N VAL A 22 31.68 42.30 -32.71
CA VAL A 22 30.60 43.23 -32.38
C VAL A 22 29.73 43.41 -33.62
N LEU A 23 28.42 43.12 -33.48
CA LEU A 23 27.43 43.65 -34.45
C LEU A 23 26.21 44.17 -33.66
N ALA A 24 26.04 45.47 -33.71
CA ALA A 24 24.87 46.15 -33.15
C ALA A 24 23.70 46.08 -34.14
N MET A 25 22.52 45.63 -33.65
CA MET A 25 21.26 45.95 -34.32
C MET A 25 20.06 46.03 -33.34
N ALA A 26 19.46 47.16 -33.45
CA ALA A 26 18.08 47.57 -33.23
C ALA A 26 17.18 46.86 -32.22
N LEU A 27 16.76 47.65 -31.25
CA LEU A 27 15.71 47.47 -30.25
C LEU A 27 14.35 47.16 -30.88
N GLY A 28 13.88 45.92 -30.67
CA GLY A 28 12.47 45.63 -30.63
C GLY A 28 12.10 45.32 -29.18
N LEU A 29 11.29 46.17 -28.55
CA LEU A 29 10.75 45.95 -27.19
C LEU A 29 9.78 44.75 -27.22
N GLY A 30 10.29 43.57 -26.99
CA GLY A 30 9.50 42.43 -26.53
C GLY A 30 9.19 42.56 -25.04
N PRO A 31 8.15 41.86 -24.51
CA PRO A 31 7.86 41.88 -23.08
C PRO A 31 9.11 41.44 -22.29
N PRO A 32 9.31 41.98 -21.07
CA PRO A 32 10.50 41.69 -20.30
C PRO A 32 10.60 40.17 -20.08
N ALA A 33 11.69 39.58 -20.56
CA ALA A 33 12.05 38.23 -20.18
C ALA A 33 12.25 38.24 -18.66
N VAL A 34 11.50 37.39 -17.94
CA VAL A 34 11.78 37.10 -16.54
C VAL A 34 13.21 36.59 -16.50
N ALA A 35 14.07 37.26 -15.74
CA ALA A 35 15.45 36.87 -15.57
C ALA A 35 15.46 35.38 -15.14
N ALA A 36 16.21 34.53 -15.86
CA ALA A 36 16.43 33.17 -15.44
C ALA A 36 17.07 33.21 -14.04
N GLY A 37 16.49 32.48 -13.08
CA GLY A 37 17.05 32.39 -11.74
C GLY A 37 18.51 31.94 -11.80
N ALA A 38 19.33 32.30 -10.83
CA ALA A 38 20.68 31.79 -10.70
C ALA A 38 20.63 30.24 -10.52
N SER A 39 21.64 29.54 -11.02
CA SER A 39 21.77 28.08 -10.78
C SER A 39 21.87 27.80 -9.29
N ALA A 40 21.09 26.84 -8.80
CA ALA A 40 21.12 26.42 -7.41
C ALA A 40 22.45 25.73 -7.09
N PRO A 41 23.14 26.09 -6.00
CA PRO A 41 24.31 25.36 -5.57
C PRO A 41 23.95 24.07 -4.86
N GLY A 42 24.87 23.08 -4.85
CA GLY A 42 24.82 21.93 -3.95
C GLY A 42 24.09 20.69 -4.46
N ALA A 43 23.94 20.53 -5.79
CA ALA A 43 23.50 19.26 -6.34
C ALA A 43 24.41 18.09 -5.86
N PRO A 44 23.85 16.90 -5.59
CA PRO A 44 22.44 16.52 -5.73
C PRO A 44 21.54 16.83 -4.54
N GLY A 45 22.03 17.43 -3.47
CA GLY A 45 21.29 17.62 -2.22
C GLY A 45 21.39 16.41 -1.27
N ALA A 46 20.61 16.45 -0.19
CA ALA A 46 20.43 15.30 0.70
C ALA A 46 19.60 14.22 -0.01
N PRO A 47 19.79 12.93 0.33
CA PRO A 47 18.94 11.85 -0.21
C PRO A 47 17.46 12.11 0.07
N SER A 48 16.61 11.67 -0.86
CA SER A 48 15.16 11.68 -0.68
C SER A 48 14.73 10.61 0.33
N GLU A 49 13.76 10.95 1.18
CA GLU A 49 13.17 10.05 2.15
C GLU A 49 11.65 10.03 1.95
N TRP A 50 11.04 8.83 2.06
CA TRP A 50 9.61 8.68 1.90
C TRP A 50 8.88 8.86 3.24
N VAL A 51 7.58 9.18 3.16
CA VAL A 51 6.70 9.29 4.34
C VAL A 51 6.27 7.90 4.80
N THR A 52 5.95 7.74 6.09
CA THR A 52 5.49 6.47 6.68
C THR A 52 4.23 5.93 6.01
N GLY A 53 3.98 4.61 6.15
CA GLY A 53 2.93 3.89 5.45
C GLY A 53 1.51 4.08 6.00
N ASP A 54 1.38 4.63 7.20
CA ASP A 54 0.12 4.92 7.90
C ASP A 54 -0.56 6.18 7.36
N LYS A 55 -1.28 6.06 6.26
CA LYS A 55 -1.88 7.22 5.60
C LYS A 55 -3.18 7.67 6.28
N ASP A 56 -3.30 9.00 6.45
CA ASP A 56 -4.52 9.69 6.92
C ASP A 56 -5.56 9.88 5.82
N GLY A 57 -5.25 9.54 4.59
CA GLY A 57 -6.14 9.64 3.43
C GLY A 57 -5.52 9.03 2.18
N PHE A 58 -6.38 8.49 1.33
CA PHE A 58 -5.99 7.89 0.05
C PHE A 58 -7.07 8.17 -1.00
N GLY A 59 -6.71 8.78 -2.12
CA GLY A 59 -7.70 9.17 -3.12
C GLY A 59 -7.21 9.13 -4.55
N THR A 60 -8.15 8.84 -5.45
CA THR A 60 -7.98 8.89 -6.91
C THR A 60 -9.34 8.99 -7.57
N ALA A 61 -9.45 9.55 -8.77
CA ALA A 61 -10.68 9.49 -9.56
C ALA A 61 -10.98 8.04 -10.01
N ARG A 62 -12.25 7.64 -10.00
CA ARG A 62 -12.66 6.26 -10.35
C ARG A 62 -12.32 5.87 -11.80
N GLY A 63 -12.34 6.85 -12.72
CA GLY A 63 -12.07 6.61 -14.15
C GLY A 63 -10.58 6.44 -14.44
N THR A 64 -10.26 5.92 -15.63
CA THR A 64 -8.89 5.62 -16.08
C THR A 64 -8.21 6.75 -16.84
N SER A 65 -8.92 7.85 -17.13
CA SER A 65 -8.36 9.02 -17.84
C SER A 65 -7.38 9.80 -16.98
N SER A 66 -7.64 9.89 -15.67
CA SER A 66 -6.76 10.48 -14.67
C SER A 66 -5.86 9.37 -14.11
N LYS A 67 -4.56 9.52 -14.28
CA LYS A 67 -3.56 8.54 -13.83
C LYS A 67 -2.78 9.05 -12.63
N VAL A 68 -3.48 9.70 -11.68
CA VAL A 68 -2.91 10.17 -10.42
C VAL A 68 -3.66 9.58 -9.24
N TRP A 69 -2.89 9.27 -8.19
CA TRP A 69 -3.37 8.94 -6.85
C TRP A 69 -2.64 9.84 -5.87
N TYR A 70 -3.25 10.10 -4.74
CA TYR A 70 -2.61 10.87 -3.67
C TYR A 70 -2.85 10.21 -2.32
N THR A 71 -1.95 10.48 -1.40
CA THR A 71 -2.08 10.14 0.01
C THR A 71 -1.94 11.38 0.89
N LEU A 72 -2.47 11.30 2.10
CA LEU A 72 -2.30 12.29 3.17
C LEU A 72 -1.61 11.61 4.33
N ASN A 73 -0.73 12.33 5.01
CA ASN A 73 -0.08 11.86 6.22
C ASN A 73 0.45 13.05 7.03
N ASN A 74 0.34 12.99 8.34
CA ASN A 74 0.98 13.92 9.28
C ASN A 74 0.86 15.42 8.91
N GLY A 75 -0.30 15.85 8.41
CA GLY A 75 -0.55 17.26 8.10
C GLY A 75 -0.13 17.70 6.69
N GLU A 76 0.36 16.82 5.85
CA GLU A 76 0.77 17.13 4.48
C GLU A 76 0.02 16.33 3.42
N LEU A 77 0.02 16.81 2.18
CA LEU A 77 -0.22 15.99 1.00
C LEU A 77 1.07 15.20 0.78
N SER A 78 1.05 13.94 1.17
CA SER A 78 2.20 13.04 1.07
C SER A 78 2.41 12.54 -0.36
N GLU A 79 2.69 11.29 -0.62
CA GLU A 79 3.01 10.87 -1.99
C GLU A 79 1.87 11.13 -2.98
N ILE A 80 2.24 11.61 -4.17
CA ILE A 80 1.39 11.56 -5.37
C ILE A 80 2.02 10.56 -6.33
N TYR A 81 1.20 9.65 -6.85
CA TYR A 81 1.64 8.60 -7.77
C TYR A 81 1.25 8.97 -9.20
N TYR A 82 2.19 8.82 -10.14
CA TYR A 82 2.00 9.03 -11.57
C TYR A 82 3.09 8.32 -12.39
N PRO A 83 2.79 7.71 -13.55
CA PRO A 83 1.49 7.49 -14.17
C PRO A 83 0.82 6.18 -13.71
N ARG A 84 1.39 5.51 -12.72
CA ARG A 84 0.93 4.25 -12.15
C ARG A 84 0.94 4.34 -10.62
N ILE A 85 0.10 3.53 -9.98
CA ILE A 85 0.04 3.49 -8.52
C ILE A 85 1.33 2.93 -7.86
N ASP A 86 2.17 2.20 -8.60
CA ASP A 86 3.48 1.72 -8.15
C ASP A 86 4.61 2.74 -8.36
N THR A 87 4.31 3.96 -8.82
CA THR A 87 5.31 4.96 -9.17
C THR A 87 5.05 6.26 -8.41
N PRO A 88 5.45 6.38 -7.12
CA PRO A 88 5.41 7.66 -6.43
C PRO A 88 6.29 8.67 -7.18
N SER A 89 5.76 9.88 -7.35
CA SER A 89 6.35 10.94 -8.18
C SER A 89 6.36 12.31 -7.47
N THR A 90 5.88 12.36 -6.23
CA THR A 90 6.00 13.48 -5.30
C THR A 90 6.22 12.88 -3.92
N ARG A 91 7.18 13.41 -3.18
CA ARG A 91 7.36 13.01 -1.78
C ARG A 91 6.35 13.70 -0.89
N ASP A 92 6.30 15.06 -0.94
CA ASP A 92 5.27 15.82 -0.23
C ASP A 92 4.98 17.18 -0.85
N THR A 93 3.84 17.75 -0.44
CA THR A 93 3.49 19.15 -0.64
C THR A 93 2.84 19.68 0.62
N GLN A 94 3.45 20.70 1.23
CA GLN A 94 2.99 21.30 2.47
C GLN A 94 3.03 22.82 2.41
N LEU A 95 2.40 23.47 3.37
CA LEU A 95 2.49 24.93 3.52
C LEU A 95 3.52 25.28 4.60
N VAL A 96 4.21 26.40 4.36
CA VAL A 96 5.11 27.03 5.33
C VAL A 96 4.55 28.41 5.64
N VAL A 97 4.48 28.77 6.92
CA VAL A 97 3.91 30.04 7.39
C VAL A 97 4.95 30.78 8.23
N THR A 98 5.16 32.07 7.90
CA THR A 98 6.08 32.94 8.66
C THR A 98 5.51 34.34 8.84
N ASP A 99 5.95 35.06 9.90
CA ASP A 99 5.73 36.48 10.03
C ASP A 99 6.84 37.32 9.36
N GLY A 100 7.83 36.67 8.78
CA GLY A 100 8.97 37.28 8.11
C GLY A 100 10.05 37.80 9.07
N SER A 101 10.02 37.47 10.38
CA SER A 101 10.97 38.04 11.35
C SER A 101 11.23 37.24 12.60
N THR A 102 10.26 36.46 13.11
CA THR A 102 10.39 35.80 14.43
C THR A 102 10.11 34.32 14.45
N PHE A 103 9.39 33.81 13.46
CA PHE A 103 9.10 32.37 13.36
C PHE A 103 8.90 31.94 11.91
N THR A 104 9.16 30.68 11.64
CA THR A 104 8.80 29.96 10.42
C THR A 104 8.30 28.59 10.82
N ASP A 105 7.03 28.30 10.54
CA ASP A 105 6.34 27.07 10.90
C ASP A 105 6.13 26.19 9.67
N ARG A 106 6.30 24.87 9.81
CA ARG A 106 5.90 23.84 8.84
C ARG A 106 4.62 23.15 9.29
N GLU A 107 3.78 22.73 8.37
CA GLU A 107 2.55 21.99 8.72
C GLU A 107 2.88 20.73 9.52
N THR A 108 3.84 19.94 9.07
CA THR A 108 4.20 18.64 9.68
C THR A 108 4.68 18.75 11.13
N THR A 109 5.43 19.78 11.48
CA THR A 109 6.08 19.93 12.80
C THR A 109 5.39 20.91 13.74
N ASP A 110 4.76 21.95 13.19
CA ASP A 110 4.31 23.10 13.98
C ASP A 110 2.78 23.26 14.02
N THR A 111 2.04 22.29 13.50
CA THR A 111 0.59 22.24 13.62
C THR A 111 0.09 21.01 14.36
N VAL A 112 -1.13 21.12 14.85
CA VAL A 112 -1.98 19.99 15.22
C VAL A 112 -2.96 19.82 14.06
N HIS A 113 -2.91 18.67 13.43
CA HIS A 113 -3.71 18.36 12.25
C HIS A 113 -4.83 17.34 12.55
N SER A 114 -5.84 17.40 11.73
CA SER A 114 -6.91 16.40 11.68
C SER A 114 -7.40 16.25 10.25
N VAL A 115 -7.65 15.02 9.85
CA VAL A 115 -8.23 14.68 8.55
C VAL A 115 -9.63 14.16 8.77
N ARG A 116 -10.55 14.38 7.86
CA ARG A 116 -11.88 13.77 7.87
C ARG A 116 -12.35 13.42 6.47
N LEU A 117 -13.04 12.31 6.37
CA LEU A 117 -13.80 11.95 5.18
C LEU A 117 -15.01 12.89 5.05
N LEU A 118 -15.14 13.57 3.90
CA LEU A 118 -16.24 14.52 3.66
C LEU A 118 -17.52 13.85 3.19
N ASP A 119 -17.36 12.76 2.45
CA ASP A 119 -18.44 12.04 1.82
C ASP A 119 -18.19 10.53 1.95
N PRO A 120 -19.06 9.78 2.67
CA PRO A 120 -18.91 8.34 2.85
C PRO A 120 -18.95 7.51 1.56
N GLN A 121 -19.33 8.11 0.44
CA GLN A 121 -19.44 7.47 -0.87
C GLN A 121 -18.42 8.01 -1.89
N SER A 122 -17.45 8.79 -1.43
CA SER A 122 -16.29 9.17 -2.25
C SER A 122 -15.04 9.30 -1.37
N LEU A 123 -13.85 9.03 -1.91
CA LEU A 123 -12.58 9.19 -1.20
C LEU A 123 -12.16 10.69 -1.20
N SER A 124 -13.06 11.54 -0.66
CA SER A 124 -12.87 12.98 -0.56
C SER A 124 -12.53 13.37 0.86
N TYR A 125 -11.36 13.98 1.05
CA TYR A 125 -10.85 14.31 2.37
C TYR A 125 -10.71 15.81 2.57
N GLN A 126 -10.91 16.25 3.81
CA GLN A 126 -10.57 17.58 4.28
C GLN A 126 -9.60 17.47 5.45
N GLN A 127 -8.53 18.23 5.38
CA GLN A 127 -7.53 18.36 6.43
C GLN A 127 -7.64 19.74 7.06
N VAL A 128 -7.45 19.81 8.38
CA VAL A 128 -7.41 21.05 9.14
C VAL A 128 -6.16 21.07 9.98
N ASP A 129 -5.31 22.07 9.74
CA ASP A 129 -4.03 22.27 10.43
C ASP A 129 -4.11 23.53 11.28
N ARG A 130 -4.07 23.36 12.59
CA ARG A 130 -4.05 24.45 13.55
C ARG A 130 -2.65 24.66 14.08
N ALA A 131 -2.08 25.84 13.90
CA ALA A 131 -0.78 26.16 14.46
C ALA A 131 -0.72 25.85 15.99
N LYS A 132 0.30 25.14 16.45
CA LYS A 132 0.56 24.88 17.88
C LYS A 132 0.71 26.20 18.66
N SER A 133 1.20 27.23 17.98
CA SER A 133 1.28 28.60 18.50
C SER A 133 -0.08 29.32 18.63
N GLY A 134 -1.16 28.75 18.07
CA GLY A 134 -2.49 29.38 18.03
C GLY A 134 -2.62 30.56 17.05
N LYS A 135 -1.63 30.81 16.19
CA LYS A 135 -1.58 32.01 15.35
C LYS A 135 -2.44 31.94 14.10
N TYR A 136 -2.59 30.75 13.50
CA TYR A 136 -3.31 30.57 12.23
C TYR A 136 -4.02 29.21 12.15
N LEU A 137 -4.89 29.11 11.17
CA LEU A 137 -5.61 27.91 10.79
C LEU A 137 -5.55 27.76 9.28
N ILE A 138 -5.25 26.54 8.82
CA ILE A 138 -5.29 26.13 7.43
C ILE A 138 -6.38 25.06 7.29
N THR A 139 -7.17 25.13 6.22
CA THR A 139 -8.10 24.06 5.83
C THR A 139 -7.82 23.70 4.39
N LYS A 140 -7.58 22.42 4.11
CA LYS A 140 -7.30 21.90 2.77
C LYS A 140 -8.34 20.85 2.39
N THR A 141 -8.88 20.93 1.18
CA THR A 141 -9.77 19.91 0.61
C THR A 141 -9.14 19.36 -0.66
N TYR A 142 -9.10 18.05 -0.77
CA TYR A 142 -8.36 17.34 -1.83
C TYR A 142 -9.30 16.67 -2.81
N THR A 143 -8.95 16.69 -4.09
CA THR A 143 -9.61 15.93 -5.15
C THR A 143 -8.64 15.68 -6.32
N THR A 144 -8.95 14.69 -7.18
CA THR A 144 -8.25 14.54 -8.47
C THR A 144 -9.20 14.84 -9.62
N ASP A 145 -8.70 15.45 -10.70
CA ASP A 145 -9.51 15.70 -11.89
C ASP A 145 -9.80 14.39 -12.63
N PRO A 146 -11.07 13.95 -12.78
CA PRO A 146 -11.39 12.71 -13.49
C PRO A 146 -10.98 12.67 -14.96
N ALA A 147 -10.82 13.84 -15.58
CA ALA A 147 -10.48 13.96 -16.99
C ALA A 147 -8.97 14.10 -17.25
N ARG A 148 -8.18 14.43 -16.22
CA ARG A 148 -6.76 14.80 -16.36
C ARG A 148 -5.95 14.32 -15.17
N SER A 149 -4.67 14.05 -15.39
CA SER A 149 -3.74 13.66 -14.32
C SER A 149 -3.33 14.87 -13.48
N THR A 150 -4.24 15.34 -12.61
CA THR A 150 -4.05 16.49 -11.73
C THR A 150 -4.65 16.22 -10.36
N VAL A 151 -3.90 16.53 -9.31
CA VAL A 151 -4.40 16.70 -7.94
C VAL A 151 -4.75 18.18 -7.76
N LEU A 152 -5.94 18.46 -7.24
CA LEU A 152 -6.38 19.80 -6.85
C LEU A 152 -6.49 19.89 -5.34
N VAL A 153 -5.92 20.94 -4.77
CA VAL A 153 -6.00 21.27 -3.35
C VAL A 153 -6.67 22.62 -3.19
N ASP A 154 -7.79 22.62 -2.51
CA ASP A 154 -8.54 23.85 -2.18
C ASP A 154 -8.15 24.29 -0.77
N ILE A 155 -7.55 25.47 -0.65
CA ILE A 155 -6.87 25.95 0.54
C ILE A 155 -7.56 27.20 1.07
N ASP A 156 -8.01 27.13 2.32
CA ASP A 156 -8.46 28.27 3.10
C ASP A 156 -7.43 28.58 4.19
N PHE A 157 -6.92 29.78 4.20
CA PHE A 157 -5.99 30.28 5.21
C PHE A 157 -6.62 31.39 6.05
N ARG A 158 -6.51 31.28 7.39
CA ARG A 158 -7.04 32.27 8.32
C ARG A 158 -6.03 32.60 9.41
N SER A 159 -5.71 33.91 9.57
CA SER A 159 -5.02 34.40 10.76
C SER A 159 -5.99 34.42 11.95
N LEU A 160 -5.56 33.89 13.10
CA LEU A 160 -6.32 33.88 14.35
C LEU A 160 -5.92 35.07 15.25
N THR A 161 -4.87 35.80 14.91
CA THR A 161 -4.35 36.98 15.64
C THR A 161 -4.71 38.28 14.99
N GLY A 162 -5.22 38.28 13.75
CA GLY A 162 -5.43 39.46 12.92
C GLY A 162 -4.14 40.01 12.31
N GLN A 163 -2.98 39.37 12.55
CA GLN A 163 -1.73 39.75 11.89
C GLN A 163 -1.68 39.17 10.47
N ALA A 164 -0.90 39.82 9.61
CA ALA A 164 -0.59 39.27 8.29
C ALA A 164 0.59 38.31 8.41
N TYR A 165 0.48 37.16 7.72
CA TYR A 165 1.54 36.18 7.57
C TYR A 165 1.93 36.06 6.10
N GLN A 166 3.11 35.51 5.84
CA GLN A 166 3.54 35.02 4.53
C GLN A 166 3.31 33.53 4.48
N VAL A 167 2.63 33.05 3.45
CA VAL A 167 2.30 31.63 3.26
C VAL A 167 2.96 31.14 1.98
N TYR A 168 3.70 30.06 2.10
CA TYR A 168 4.44 29.45 1.00
C TYR A 168 3.92 28.04 0.74
N VAL A 169 3.95 27.62 -0.52
CA VAL A 169 3.86 26.22 -0.92
C VAL A 169 5.28 25.67 -0.97
N LEU A 170 5.58 24.66 -0.23
CA LEU A 170 6.80 23.86 -0.30
C LEU A 170 6.43 22.55 -1.00
N HIS A 171 7.12 22.21 -2.09
CA HIS A 171 6.85 21.05 -2.92
C HIS A 171 8.14 20.29 -3.18
N ASP A 172 8.11 18.99 -2.88
CA ASP A 172 9.22 18.06 -3.02
C ASP A 172 8.85 17.04 -4.11
N PRO A 173 9.19 17.27 -5.39
CA PRO A 173 9.04 16.28 -6.43
C PRO A 173 10.01 15.13 -6.18
N ALA A 174 9.58 13.93 -6.52
CA ALA A 174 10.40 12.71 -6.47
C ALA A 174 10.03 11.84 -7.67
N LEU A 175 10.22 12.43 -8.86
CA LEU A 175 9.74 11.86 -10.11
C LEU A 175 10.34 10.47 -10.35
N THR A 176 9.49 9.57 -10.86
CA THR A 176 9.84 8.17 -11.14
C THR A 176 10.45 7.45 -9.95
N MET A 177 9.94 7.72 -8.74
CA MET A 177 10.27 7.02 -7.49
C MET A 177 11.65 7.34 -6.88
N THR A 178 12.53 8.06 -7.54
CA THR A 178 13.91 8.22 -7.04
C THR A 178 14.13 9.53 -6.31
N GLY A 179 13.56 10.63 -6.80
CA GLY A 179 13.82 11.98 -6.30
C GLY A 179 15.26 12.49 -6.51
N ASP A 180 16.16 11.65 -7.01
CA ASP A 180 17.59 11.98 -7.10
C ASP A 180 18.02 12.51 -8.49
N ASN A 181 17.11 12.51 -9.47
CA ASN A 181 17.39 12.87 -10.86
C ASN A 181 16.59 14.06 -11.36
N ASP A 182 15.91 14.77 -10.46
CA ASP A 182 15.02 15.84 -10.83
C ASP A 182 15.79 17.13 -11.13
N THR A 183 15.24 17.92 -12.04
CA THR A 183 15.58 19.31 -12.25
C THR A 183 14.35 20.17 -12.04
N GLY A 184 14.52 21.38 -11.50
CA GLY A 184 13.39 22.24 -11.13
C GLY A 184 13.57 23.68 -11.55
N SER A 185 12.50 24.32 -12.02
CA SER A 185 12.51 25.72 -12.45
C SER A 185 11.14 26.38 -12.29
N THR A 186 11.11 27.69 -12.45
CA THR A 186 9.87 28.46 -12.56
C THR A 186 9.55 28.76 -14.02
N GLN A 187 8.37 28.33 -14.48
CA GLN A 187 7.93 28.57 -15.85
C GLN A 187 6.53 29.19 -15.85
N ARG A 188 6.42 30.39 -16.43
CA ARG A 188 5.14 31.11 -16.56
C ARG A 188 4.38 31.24 -15.23
N GLY A 189 5.09 31.51 -14.11
CA GLY A 189 4.50 31.66 -12.78
C GLY A 189 4.14 30.38 -12.05
N ALA A 190 4.54 29.22 -12.56
CA ALA A 190 4.37 27.92 -11.94
C ALA A 190 5.72 27.30 -11.57
N LEU A 191 5.77 26.47 -10.53
CA LEU A 191 6.90 25.58 -10.27
C LEU A 191 6.77 24.39 -11.20
N VAL A 192 7.87 23.96 -11.83
CA VAL A 192 7.90 22.77 -12.68
C VAL A 192 9.15 21.94 -12.39
N ALA A 193 8.98 20.64 -12.33
CA ALA A 193 10.10 19.69 -12.22
C ALA A 193 10.06 18.64 -13.33
N THR A 194 11.20 18.03 -13.63
CA THR A 194 11.31 16.93 -14.60
C THR A 194 12.56 16.08 -14.35
N ASP A 195 12.40 14.76 -14.54
CA ASP A 195 13.50 13.78 -14.61
C ASP A 195 13.86 13.40 -16.06
N GLY A 196 13.23 14.07 -17.04
CA GLY A 196 13.37 13.75 -18.47
C GLY A 196 12.38 12.69 -18.98
N THR A 197 11.73 11.94 -18.12
CA THR A 197 10.72 10.93 -18.45
C THR A 197 9.31 11.39 -18.06
N ASN A 198 9.19 11.86 -16.83
CA ASN A 198 7.97 12.46 -16.25
C ASN A 198 8.25 13.90 -15.84
N SER A 199 7.19 14.65 -15.71
CA SER A 199 7.24 16.04 -15.26
C SER A 199 6.00 16.35 -14.43
N ASP A 200 6.16 17.26 -13.49
CA ASP A 200 5.05 17.89 -12.79
C ASP A 200 5.02 19.42 -12.96
N ALA A 201 3.91 20.01 -12.55
CA ALA A 201 3.74 21.44 -12.49
C ALA A 201 2.78 21.84 -11.36
N VAL A 202 3.27 22.67 -10.44
CA VAL A 202 2.47 23.25 -9.35
C VAL A 202 1.99 24.64 -9.76
N VAL A 203 0.69 24.75 -9.98
CA VAL A 203 0.05 25.98 -10.50
C VAL A 203 -0.97 26.51 -9.49
N PRO A 204 -0.77 27.70 -8.89
CA PRO A 204 -1.76 28.33 -8.03
C PRO A 204 -2.83 29.06 -8.85
N SER A 205 -4.02 29.23 -8.28
CA SER A 205 -5.10 30.02 -8.90
C SER A 205 -4.80 31.54 -8.95
N SER A 206 -3.79 32.00 -8.21
CA SER A 206 -3.20 33.32 -8.31
C SER A 206 -1.68 33.22 -8.30
N ASP A 207 -1.00 33.90 -9.22
CA ASP A 207 0.46 33.77 -9.41
C ASP A 207 1.25 33.89 -8.11
N PHE A 208 2.29 33.08 -7.97
CA PHE A 208 3.27 33.23 -6.91
C PHE A 208 3.93 34.61 -6.91
N VAL A 209 4.23 35.13 -5.73
CA VAL A 209 4.93 36.41 -5.55
C VAL A 209 6.43 36.25 -5.76
N LYS A 210 6.98 35.16 -5.22
CA LYS A 210 8.37 34.75 -5.34
C LYS A 210 8.43 33.21 -5.49
N THR A 211 9.47 32.73 -6.16
CA THR A 211 9.70 31.26 -6.32
C THR A 211 11.19 30.98 -6.26
N SER A 212 11.54 29.77 -5.81
CA SER A 212 12.90 29.23 -5.87
C SER A 212 12.82 27.70 -6.03
N SER A 213 13.79 27.12 -6.76
CA SER A 213 14.00 25.68 -6.87
C SER A 213 15.44 25.38 -6.50
N GLY A 214 15.64 24.62 -5.43
CA GLY A 214 16.97 24.31 -4.91
C GLY A 214 17.07 22.81 -4.54
N TYR A 215 18.16 22.44 -3.89
CA TYR A 215 18.43 21.05 -3.49
C TYR A 215 18.24 20.88 -2.00
N GLN A 216 17.60 19.78 -1.62
CA GLN A 216 17.23 19.41 -0.26
C GLN A 216 18.37 19.64 0.73
N GLY A 217 18.09 20.40 1.80
CA GLY A 217 19.00 20.68 2.91
C GLY A 217 20.19 21.59 2.59
N ILE A 218 20.32 22.13 1.35
CA ILE A 218 21.45 22.96 0.92
C ILE A 218 20.97 24.32 0.36
N SER A 219 20.15 24.32 -0.66
CA SER A 219 19.73 25.52 -1.37
C SER A 219 18.22 25.60 -1.59
N ASP A 220 17.47 24.72 -0.95
CA ASP A 220 16.01 24.74 -0.96
C ASP A 220 15.43 25.93 -0.18
N GLY A 221 14.17 26.22 -0.44
CA GLY A 221 13.50 27.37 0.16
C GLY A 221 13.22 27.22 1.65
N TRP A 222 13.16 26.01 2.18
CA TRP A 222 13.06 25.80 3.63
C TRP A 222 14.35 26.19 4.32
N THR A 223 15.50 25.78 3.77
CA THR A 223 16.84 26.15 4.28
C THR A 223 17.03 27.67 4.29
N ASP A 224 16.53 28.40 3.25
CA ASP A 224 16.56 29.87 3.20
C ASP A 224 15.70 30.47 4.32
N LEU A 225 14.42 30.08 4.39
CA LEU A 225 13.47 30.60 5.39
C LEU A 225 13.89 30.30 6.83
N ALA A 226 14.55 29.17 7.09
CA ALA A 226 15.03 28.81 8.42
C ALA A 226 16.15 29.72 8.92
N THR A 227 16.82 30.45 8.02
CA THR A 227 17.96 31.33 8.38
C THR A 227 17.51 32.65 8.97
N ASP A 228 16.54 33.34 8.33
CA ASP A 228 16.14 34.70 8.72
C ASP A 228 14.63 34.96 8.53
N HIS A 229 13.83 33.92 8.30
CA HIS A 229 12.39 33.99 8.09
C HIS A 229 11.96 34.68 6.77
N GLN A 230 12.88 34.85 5.81
CA GLN A 230 12.65 35.49 4.53
C GLN A 230 13.02 34.56 3.39
N LEU A 231 12.24 34.58 2.29
CA LEU A 231 12.67 33.94 1.06
C LEU A 231 13.54 34.91 0.27
N ASN A 232 14.85 34.74 0.37
CA ASN A 232 15.85 35.60 -0.29
C ASN A 232 16.33 35.01 -1.62
N TRP A 233 16.35 33.68 -1.70
CA TRP A 233 16.86 32.96 -2.86
C TRP A 233 15.84 32.90 -4.00
N ALA A 234 16.36 32.93 -5.23
CA ALA A 234 15.59 32.76 -6.46
C ALA A 234 16.39 31.88 -7.42
N TYR A 235 16.44 30.58 -7.11
CA TYR A 235 17.26 29.62 -7.83
C TYR A 235 16.48 28.83 -8.88
N THR A 236 17.25 28.24 -9.81
CA THR A 236 16.85 27.16 -10.72
C THR A 236 17.75 25.97 -10.43
N ALA A 237 17.18 24.81 -10.12
CA ALA A 237 17.89 23.54 -9.95
C ALA A 237 18.07 22.91 -11.34
N ASP A 238 19.18 23.25 -12.01
CA ASP A 238 19.45 22.88 -13.39
C ASP A 238 20.34 21.64 -13.54
N GLN A 239 20.79 21.07 -12.41
CA GLN A 239 21.48 19.78 -12.36
C GLN A 239 20.58 18.74 -11.73
N PRO A 240 20.72 17.44 -12.11
CA PRO A 240 19.97 16.36 -11.48
C PRO A 240 20.24 16.26 -9.97
N GLY A 241 19.20 16.07 -9.18
CA GLY A 241 19.29 15.91 -7.73
C GLY A 241 17.94 15.87 -7.04
N ASN A 242 17.95 15.80 -5.72
CA ASN A 242 16.78 15.91 -4.87
C ASN A 242 16.34 17.38 -4.78
N VAL A 243 15.42 17.75 -5.65
CA VAL A 243 14.93 19.12 -5.84
C VAL A 243 13.79 19.40 -4.87
N VAL A 244 13.85 20.53 -4.19
CA VAL A 244 12.72 21.09 -3.44
C VAL A 244 12.39 22.47 -3.96
N GLN A 245 11.12 22.71 -4.26
CA GLN A 245 10.62 23.95 -4.83
C GLN A 245 9.77 24.70 -3.82
N ILE A 246 9.84 26.03 -3.85
CA ILE A 246 9.03 26.89 -2.98
C ILE A 246 8.39 28.02 -3.79
N GLY A 247 7.13 28.33 -3.44
CA GLY A 247 6.39 29.44 -4.02
C GLY A 247 5.65 30.25 -2.97
N GLN A 248 5.95 31.56 -2.86
CA GLN A 248 5.22 32.47 -1.98
C GLN A 248 3.85 32.77 -2.57
N THR A 249 2.79 32.48 -1.85
CA THR A 249 1.42 32.76 -2.23
C THR A 249 1.04 34.24 -1.93
N ARG A 250 -0.18 34.63 -2.29
CA ARG A 250 -0.77 35.91 -1.89
C ARG A 250 -1.63 35.85 -0.63
N LEU A 251 -1.69 34.68 -0.01
CA LEU A 251 -2.42 34.47 1.25
C LEU A 251 -1.70 35.19 2.40
N THR A 252 -2.44 35.99 3.16
CA THR A 252 -1.90 36.67 4.34
C THR A 252 -2.75 36.48 5.59
N GLY A 253 -4.00 36.05 5.42
CA GLY A 253 -4.99 35.89 6.49
C GLY A 253 -5.44 37.19 7.16
N ARG A 254 -4.89 38.36 6.79
CA ARG A 254 -5.11 39.66 7.46
C ARG A 254 -6.56 40.14 7.38
N THR A 255 -7.23 39.89 6.28
CA THR A 255 -8.61 40.36 6.01
C THR A 255 -9.67 39.26 6.29
N GLY A 256 -9.35 38.30 7.14
CA GLY A 256 -10.18 37.12 7.41
C GLY A 256 -9.69 35.88 6.67
N GLN A 257 -10.62 34.97 6.40
CA GLN A 257 -10.32 33.75 5.61
C GLN A 257 -10.00 34.15 4.16
N GLN A 258 -8.91 33.65 3.64
CA GLN A 258 -8.48 33.82 2.26
C GLN A 258 -8.33 32.49 1.59
N HIS A 259 -8.58 32.46 0.29
CA HIS A 259 -8.73 31.25 -0.49
C HIS A 259 -7.71 31.18 -1.62
N LEU A 260 -7.21 29.95 -1.88
CA LEU A 260 -6.33 29.61 -2.99
C LEU A 260 -6.63 28.18 -3.44
N THR A 261 -6.78 27.94 -4.72
CA THR A 261 -6.74 26.57 -5.28
C THR A 261 -5.36 26.32 -5.88
N LEU A 262 -4.77 25.19 -5.53
CA LEU A 262 -3.50 24.68 -6.08
C LEU A 262 -3.79 23.51 -7.00
N ALA A 263 -3.17 23.46 -8.18
CA ALA A 263 -3.20 22.31 -9.09
C ALA A 263 -1.80 21.74 -9.26
N ILE A 264 -1.63 20.46 -9.00
CA ILE A 264 -0.41 19.70 -9.24
C ILE A 264 -0.71 18.75 -10.41
N GLY A 265 -0.26 19.13 -11.60
CA GLY A 265 -0.54 18.40 -12.84
C GLY A 265 0.69 17.66 -13.34
N PHE A 266 0.47 16.50 -13.93
CA PHE A 266 1.51 15.60 -14.41
C PHE A 266 1.45 15.41 -15.92
N GLY A 267 2.60 15.08 -16.52
CA GLY A 267 2.75 14.77 -17.93
C GLY A 267 4.16 14.29 -18.27
N ALA A 268 4.36 13.79 -19.49
CA ALA A 268 5.68 13.37 -19.95
C ALA A 268 6.66 14.52 -20.19
N THR A 269 6.19 15.76 -20.21
CA THR A 269 7.01 16.98 -20.38
C THR A 269 6.49 18.09 -19.49
N THR A 270 7.33 19.04 -19.10
CA THR A 270 6.94 20.22 -18.32
C THR A 270 5.82 21.02 -18.99
N SER A 271 5.82 21.11 -20.32
CA SER A 271 4.74 21.77 -21.07
C SER A 271 3.40 21.05 -20.92
N THR A 272 3.41 19.71 -20.98
CA THR A 272 2.21 18.89 -20.79
C THR A 272 1.71 18.99 -19.35
N ALA A 273 2.58 18.84 -18.35
CA ALA A 273 2.23 18.96 -16.95
C ALA A 273 1.59 20.33 -16.64
N LEU A 274 2.22 21.42 -17.11
CA LEU A 274 1.74 22.79 -16.96
C LEU A 274 0.37 23.01 -17.62
N SER A 275 0.17 22.49 -18.85
CA SER A 275 -1.11 22.61 -19.55
C SER A 275 -2.21 21.82 -18.86
N THR A 276 -1.89 20.63 -18.33
CA THR A 276 -2.78 19.74 -17.58
C THR A 276 -3.25 20.44 -16.29
N ALA A 277 -2.32 20.95 -15.47
CA ALA A 277 -2.65 21.69 -14.25
C ALA A 277 -3.55 22.91 -14.50
N ARG A 278 -3.20 23.73 -15.49
CA ARG A 278 -3.99 24.92 -15.86
C ARG A 278 -5.39 24.59 -16.37
N ALA A 279 -5.52 23.53 -17.15
CA ALA A 279 -6.83 23.09 -17.63
C ALA A 279 -7.74 22.62 -16.49
N SER A 280 -7.18 21.93 -15.50
CA SER A 280 -7.92 21.53 -14.29
C SER A 280 -8.34 22.73 -13.44
N LEU A 281 -7.45 23.70 -13.21
CA LEU A 281 -7.80 24.97 -12.54
C LEU A 281 -8.92 25.72 -13.27
N ALA A 282 -8.85 25.80 -14.59
CA ALA A 282 -9.86 26.48 -15.41
C ALA A 282 -11.23 25.79 -15.33
N SER A 283 -11.29 24.50 -15.02
CA SER A 283 -12.56 23.78 -14.77
C SER A 283 -13.22 24.20 -13.44
N GLY A 284 -12.44 24.75 -12.50
CA GLY A 284 -12.88 25.17 -11.17
C GLY A 284 -12.98 23.98 -10.19
N PHE A 285 -12.51 24.18 -8.95
CA PHE A 285 -12.42 23.13 -7.92
C PHE A 285 -13.77 22.44 -7.68
N GLY A 286 -14.83 23.21 -7.44
CA GLY A 286 -16.15 22.64 -7.12
C GLY A 286 -16.74 21.76 -8.23
N ALA A 287 -16.53 22.11 -9.50
CA ALA A 287 -16.99 21.31 -10.63
C ALA A 287 -16.18 19.99 -10.75
N VAL A 288 -14.88 20.06 -10.51
CA VAL A 288 -14.00 18.87 -10.51
C VAL A 288 -14.36 17.94 -9.35
N GLN A 289 -14.54 18.49 -8.14
CA GLN A 289 -14.92 17.72 -6.96
C GLN A 289 -16.28 17.03 -7.14
N GLN A 290 -17.27 17.73 -7.73
CA GLN A 290 -18.56 17.14 -8.04
C GLN A 290 -18.45 15.99 -9.04
N ALA A 291 -17.64 16.15 -10.10
CA ALA A 291 -17.41 15.09 -11.09
C ALA A 291 -16.64 13.88 -10.48
N TYR A 292 -15.70 14.15 -9.58
CA TYR A 292 -14.99 13.13 -8.81
C TYR A 292 -15.95 12.30 -7.95
N ALA A 293 -16.76 12.96 -7.12
CA ALA A 293 -17.76 12.30 -6.27
C ALA A 293 -18.78 11.52 -7.09
N ALA A 294 -19.28 12.09 -8.19
CA ALA A 294 -20.23 11.40 -9.08
C ALA A 294 -19.66 10.09 -9.66
N GLY A 295 -18.36 10.05 -9.98
CA GLY A 295 -17.70 8.82 -10.43
C GLY A 295 -17.72 7.71 -9.39
N TRP A 296 -17.48 8.03 -8.13
CA TRP A 296 -17.52 7.08 -7.02
C TRP A 296 -18.93 6.66 -6.66
N HIS A 297 -19.89 7.60 -6.58
CA HIS A 297 -21.30 7.29 -6.36
C HIS A 297 -21.85 6.34 -7.43
N GLY A 298 -21.50 6.60 -8.72
CA GLY A 298 -21.88 5.71 -9.82
C GLY A 298 -21.30 4.32 -9.69
N TYR A 299 -20.05 4.19 -9.25
CA TYR A 299 -19.41 2.91 -9.00
C TYR A 299 -20.11 2.14 -7.86
N LEU A 300 -20.28 2.77 -6.70
CA LEU A 300 -20.95 2.11 -5.56
C LEU A 300 -22.38 1.70 -5.89
N ALA A 301 -23.12 2.52 -6.65
CA ALA A 301 -24.47 2.19 -7.11
C ALA A 301 -24.55 1.01 -8.08
N SER A 302 -23.42 0.62 -8.68
CA SER A 302 -23.33 -0.55 -9.59
C SER A 302 -23.08 -1.87 -8.86
N LEU A 303 -22.75 -1.81 -7.57
CA LEU A 303 -22.40 -2.96 -6.73
C LEU A 303 -23.61 -3.48 -5.96
N LYS A 304 -23.45 -4.64 -5.31
CA LYS A 304 -24.45 -5.13 -4.34
C LYS A 304 -24.54 -4.17 -3.15
N LEU A 305 -25.74 -4.02 -2.61
CA LEU A 305 -25.95 -3.25 -1.38
C LEU A 305 -25.15 -3.86 -0.22
N ALA A 306 -24.69 -2.99 0.68
CA ALA A 306 -23.96 -3.44 1.87
C ALA A 306 -24.78 -4.46 2.67
N PRO A 307 -24.18 -5.56 3.16
CA PRO A 307 -24.80 -6.47 4.11
C PRO A 307 -25.27 -5.75 5.38
N GLN A 308 -26.34 -6.24 6.00
CA GLN A 308 -26.86 -5.59 7.23
C GLN A 308 -25.90 -5.67 8.42
N SER A 309 -25.03 -6.66 8.42
CA SER A 309 -23.96 -6.84 9.42
C SER A 309 -22.90 -5.74 9.40
N ALA A 310 -22.69 -5.09 8.24
CA ALA A 310 -21.60 -4.15 8.05
C ALA A 310 -21.96 -2.70 8.45
N SER A 311 -20.97 -1.96 8.96
CA SER A 311 -21.01 -0.51 9.00
C SER A 311 -21.05 0.05 7.58
N THR A 312 -22.10 0.78 7.22
CA THR A 312 -22.30 1.28 5.85
C THR A 312 -21.13 2.14 5.37
N THR A 313 -20.61 3.05 6.22
CA THR A 313 -19.48 3.90 5.84
C THR A 313 -18.21 3.08 5.65
N GLU A 314 -17.86 2.19 6.58
CA GLU A 314 -16.67 1.34 6.50
C GLU A 314 -16.74 0.42 5.27
N TYR A 315 -17.92 -0.11 4.98
CA TYR A 315 -18.12 -0.96 3.82
C TYR A 315 -17.93 -0.19 2.50
N HIS A 316 -18.49 1.03 2.37
CA HIS A 316 -18.29 1.86 1.19
C HIS A 316 -16.82 2.27 1.02
N VAL A 317 -16.14 2.66 2.11
CA VAL A 317 -14.70 2.99 2.06
C VAL A 317 -13.90 1.77 1.63
N SER A 318 -14.17 0.60 2.19
CA SER A 318 -13.49 -0.64 1.80
C SER A 318 -13.68 -0.98 0.31
N GLN A 319 -14.92 -0.85 -0.23
CA GLN A 319 -15.17 -1.02 -1.66
C GLN A 319 -14.36 -0.03 -2.51
N MET A 320 -14.30 1.23 -2.10
CA MET A 320 -13.58 2.28 -2.83
C MET A 320 -12.06 2.10 -2.71
N VAL A 321 -11.53 1.69 -1.57
CA VAL A 321 -10.09 1.41 -1.40
C VAL A 321 -9.65 0.27 -2.31
N LEU A 322 -10.41 -0.85 -2.35
CA LEU A 322 -10.09 -1.94 -3.30
C LEU A 322 -10.08 -1.44 -4.74
N ALA A 323 -11.12 -0.70 -5.16
CA ALA A 323 -11.18 -0.17 -6.52
C ALA A 323 -10.10 0.89 -6.82
N ALA A 324 -9.63 1.63 -5.82
CA ALA A 324 -8.56 2.62 -5.94
C ALA A 324 -7.17 1.97 -5.99
N SER A 325 -7.00 0.77 -5.42
CA SER A 325 -5.76 0.00 -5.46
C SER A 325 -5.50 -0.66 -6.81
N GLU A 326 -6.49 -0.69 -7.72
CA GLU A 326 -6.32 -1.16 -9.10
C GLU A 326 -5.58 -0.11 -9.94
N ASP A 327 -4.49 -0.51 -10.60
CA ASP A 327 -3.79 0.37 -11.54
C ASP A 327 -4.66 0.70 -12.77
N LYS A 328 -4.46 1.90 -13.32
CA LYS A 328 -5.27 2.40 -14.44
C LYS A 328 -4.69 2.09 -15.82
N THR A 329 -3.47 1.59 -15.87
CA THR A 329 -2.76 1.17 -17.08
C THR A 329 -2.66 -0.36 -17.12
N PHE A 330 -2.17 -0.97 -16.05
CA PHE A 330 -2.08 -2.41 -15.88
C PHE A 330 -3.34 -2.92 -15.16
N ARG A 331 -4.47 -2.89 -15.88
CA ARG A 331 -5.76 -3.25 -15.32
C ARG A 331 -5.75 -4.70 -14.82
N GLY A 332 -6.31 -4.89 -13.63
CA GLY A 332 -6.27 -6.14 -12.89
C GLY A 332 -5.06 -6.28 -11.96
N GLY A 333 -4.04 -5.44 -12.09
CA GLY A 333 -2.96 -5.33 -11.11
C GLY A 333 -3.42 -4.45 -9.93
N PHE A 334 -3.56 -5.05 -8.76
CA PHE A 334 -3.91 -4.38 -7.50
C PHE A 334 -2.70 -4.41 -6.59
N VAL A 335 -2.27 -3.24 -6.12
CA VAL A 335 -1.17 -3.17 -5.15
C VAL A 335 -1.67 -3.49 -3.74
N ALA A 336 -0.78 -4.05 -2.90
CA ALA A 336 -1.12 -4.39 -1.52
C ALA A 336 -1.46 -3.14 -0.70
N SER A 337 -0.71 -2.05 -0.91
CA SER A 337 -0.96 -0.74 -0.29
C SER A 337 -0.38 0.39 -1.15
N PRO A 338 -0.97 1.60 -1.12
CA PRO A 338 -0.33 2.79 -1.69
C PRO A 338 0.84 3.29 -0.84
N GLY A 339 0.95 2.87 0.41
CA GLY A 339 2.02 3.25 1.34
C GLY A 339 3.19 2.27 1.33
N ARG A 340 4.31 2.71 1.91
CA ARG A 340 5.41 1.84 2.31
C ARG A 340 5.34 1.70 3.83
N PRO A 341 5.18 0.49 4.38
CA PRO A 341 5.24 0.37 5.83
C PRO A 341 6.64 0.78 6.30
N TRP A 342 6.67 1.58 7.35
CA TRP A 342 7.90 2.01 7.99
C TRP A 342 8.93 2.57 6.98
N ALA A 343 8.74 3.79 6.50
CA ALA A 343 9.52 4.43 5.42
C ALA A 343 11.03 4.60 5.69
N TRP A 344 11.49 4.37 6.92
CA TRP A 344 12.90 4.47 7.32
C TRP A 344 13.82 3.43 6.67
N ALA A 345 13.30 2.36 6.10
CA ALA A 345 14.10 1.34 5.44
C ALA A 345 14.69 1.89 4.11
N ASN A 346 15.59 2.86 4.20
CA ASN A 346 16.22 3.53 3.06
C ASN A 346 16.90 2.56 2.09
N VAL A 347 17.42 1.43 2.59
CA VAL A 347 17.98 0.35 1.77
C VAL A 347 16.98 -0.25 0.79
N LEU A 348 15.67 -0.05 1.04
CA LEU A 348 14.57 -0.52 0.21
C LEU A 348 13.90 0.60 -0.60
N GLN A 349 14.43 1.82 -0.62
CA GLN A 349 13.83 2.96 -1.35
C GLN A 349 13.57 2.67 -2.83
N SER A 350 14.48 1.95 -3.48
CA SER A 350 14.33 1.53 -4.88
C SER A 350 13.36 0.36 -5.05
N LEU A 351 12.95 -0.29 -3.97
CA LEU A 351 12.02 -1.40 -3.98
C LEU A 351 10.63 -0.86 -3.69
N ALA A 352 9.72 -1.00 -4.63
CA ALA A 352 8.31 -0.62 -4.46
C ALA A 352 7.61 -1.63 -3.54
N VAL A 353 7.97 -1.66 -2.24
CA VAL A 353 7.67 -2.80 -1.36
C VAL A 353 6.18 -3.10 -1.33
N TYR A 354 5.30 -2.20 -0.89
CA TYR A 354 3.87 -2.48 -0.92
C TYR A 354 3.13 -1.92 -2.15
N HIS A 355 3.83 -1.18 -2.99
CA HIS A 355 3.37 -0.83 -4.34
C HIS A 355 3.50 -1.99 -5.33
N ALA A 356 3.54 -3.21 -4.86
CA ALA A 356 3.71 -4.44 -5.63
C ALA A 356 2.46 -5.32 -5.55
N VAL A 357 2.42 -6.34 -6.39
CA VAL A 357 1.31 -7.28 -6.48
C VAL A 357 1.80 -8.66 -6.04
N TRP A 358 1.22 -9.19 -4.97
CA TRP A 358 1.30 -10.60 -4.57
C TRP A 358 0.10 -11.35 -5.13
N SER A 359 0.28 -12.56 -5.62
CA SER A 359 -0.85 -13.33 -6.13
C SER A 359 -1.79 -13.77 -5.01
N ARG A 360 -1.29 -13.99 -3.80
CA ARG A 360 -2.09 -14.24 -2.59
C ARG A 360 -2.99 -13.04 -2.25
N ASP A 361 -2.42 -11.83 -2.13
CA ASP A 361 -3.18 -10.61 -1.85
C ASP A 361 -4.24 -10.38 -2.94
N LEU A 362 -3.86 -10.62 -4.19
CA LEU A 362 -4.78 -10.44 -5.31
C LEU A 362 -5.93 -11.45 -5.30
N TYR A 363 -5.68 -12.69 -4.84
CA TYR A 363 -6.74 -13.67 -4.59
C TYR A 363 -7.70 -13.18 -3.50
N GLU A 364 -7.18 -12.70 -2.39
CA GLU A 364 -7.98 -12.19 -1.26
C GLU A 364 -8.82 -10.97 -1.68
N ILE A 365 -8.24 -10.06 -2.47
CA ILE A 365 -8.96 -8.92 -3.06
C ILE A 365 -10.04 -9.40 -4.04
N ALA A 366 -9.71 -10.33 -4.94
CA ALA A 366 -10.63 -10.81 -5.96
C ALA A 366 -11.85 -11.53 -5.37
N THR A 367 -11.69 -12.31 -4.31
CA THR A 367 -12.81 -12.95 -3.60
C THR A 367 -13.76 -11.94 -2.96
N ALA A 368 -13.23 -10.83 -2.42
CA ALA A 368 -14.05 -9.73 -1.94
C ALA A 368 -14.77 -8.99 -3.09
N LEU A 369 -14.10 -8.79 -4.24
CA LEU A 369 -14.73 -8.22 -5.44
C LEU A 369 -15.91 -9.08 -5.93
N ILE A 370 -15.77 -10.42 -5.94
CA ILE A 370 -16.86 -11.36 -6.26
C ILE A 370 -18.01 -11.18 -5.24
N ALA A 371 -17.69 -11.17 -3.95
CA ALA A 371 -18.68 -11.05 -2.89
C ALA A 371 -19.51 -9.77 -3.02
N MET A 372 -18.86 -8.62 -3.29
CA MET A 372 -19.55 -7.33 -3.43
C MET A 372 -20.16 -7.08 -4.82
N GLY A 373 -19.95 -7.99 -5.80
CA GLY A 373 -20.57 -7.92 -7.12
C GLY A 373 -19.76 -7.19 -8.20
N ASP A 374 -18.45 -6.92 -8.00
CA ASP A 374 -17.54 -6.44 -9.06
C ASP A 374 -16.80 -7.60 -9.73
N GLU A 375 -17.56 -8.54 -10.29
CA GLU A 375 -17.00 -9.69 -11.00
C GLU A 375 -16.12 -9.26 -12.18
N ALA A 376 -16.38 -8.09 -12.78
CA ALA A 376 -15.57 -7.58 -13.86
C ALA A 376 -14.14 -7.24 -13.40
N ALA A 377 -13.97 -6.68 -12.20
CA ALA A 377 -12.66 -6.42 -11.62
C ALA A 377 -11.97 -7.73 -11.19
N ALA A 378 -12.70 -8.68 -10.61
CA ALA A 378 -12.17 -10.00 -10.25
C ALA A 378 -11.67 -10.77 -11.49
N ASN A 379 -12.40 -10.72 -12.60
CA ASN A 379 -11.96 -11.32 -13.87
C ASN A 379 -10.67 -10.64 -14.39
N ARG A 380 -10.55 -9.31 -14.29
CA ARG A 380 -9.30 -8.62 -14.66
C ARG A 380 -8.14 -9.01 -13.77
N ALA A 381 -8.38 -9.22 -12.47
CA ALA A 381 -7.37 -9.71 -11.53
C ALA A 381 -6.83 -11.08 -11.97
N LEU A 382 -7.71 -12.01 -12.33
CA LEU A 382 -7.31 -13.31 -12.87
C LEU A 382 -6.55 -13.16 -14.20
N ASP A 383 -7.03 -12.30 -15.11
CA ASP A 383 -6.33 -12.04 -16.38
C ASP A 383 -4.92 -11.49 -16.16
N TYR A 384 -4.73 -10.62 -15.15
CA TYR A 384 -3.42 -10.11 -14.77
C TYR A 384 -2.51 -11.23 -14.22
N LEU A 385 -3.03 -12.06 -13.31
CA LEU A 385 -2.28 -13.21 -12.77
C LEU A 385 -1.82 -14.15 -13.90
N PHE A 386 -2.69 -14.52 -14.80
CA PHE A 386 -2.37 -15.46 -15.89
C PHE A 386 -1.46 -14.86 -16.96
N ASN A 387 -1.71 -13.62 -17.38
CA ASN A 387 -1.05 -13.07 -18.58
C ASN A 387 0.14 -12.16 -18.27
N VAL A 388 0.28 -11.68 -17.02
CA VAL A 388 1.35 -10.74 -16.62
C VAL A 388 2.29 -11.37 -15.61
N GLN A 389 1.77 -12.04 -14.59
CA GLN A 389 2.57 -12.50 -13.44
C GLN A 389 3.02 -13.97 -13.56
N GLN A 390 2.20 -14.84 -14.18
CA GLN A 390 2.56 -16.26 -14.34
C GLN A 390 3.79 -16.44 -15.21
N ARG A 391 4.75 -17.24 -14.73
CA ARG A 391 5.96 -17.61 -15.47
C ARG A 391 5.71 -18.75 -16.45
N PRO A 392 6.56 -18.95 -17.47
CA PRO A 392 6.41 -20.01 -18.47
C PRO A 392 6.37 -21.44 -17.89
N ASP A 393 6.99 -21.65 -16.73
CA ASP A 393 6.97 -22.95 -16.03
C ASP A 393 5.73 -23.16 -15.15
N GLY A 394 4.83 -22.19 -15.07
CA GLY A 394 3.61 -22.21 -14.29
C GLY A 394 3.74 -21.57 -12.91
N SER A 395 4.96 -21.27 -12.45
CA SER A 395 5.20 -20.63 -11.16
C SER A 395 4.85 -19.13 -11.17
N TYR A 396 4.87 -18.54 -9.97
CA TYR A 396 4.70 -17.11 -9.73
C TYR A 396 5.88 -16.59 -8.90
N PRO A 397 6.30 -15.32 -9.08
CA PRO A 397 7.25 -14.70 -8.15
C PRO A 397 6.57 -14.43 -6.82
N GLN A 398 7.34 -14.25 -5.75
CA GLN A 398 6.79 -13.79 -4.47
C GLN A 398 5.94 -12.51 -4.64
N ASN A 399 6.41 -11.55 -5.43
CA ASN A 399 5.65 -10.40 -5.84
C ASN A 399 6.23 -9.78 -7.12
N SER A 400 5.46 -8.92 -7.75
CA SER A 400 5.90 -8.21 -8.95
C SER A 400 5.49 -6.74 -8.93
N ARG A 401 6.20 -5.92 -9.71
CA ARG A 401 5.69 -4.64 -10.16
C ARG A 401 4.45 -4.86 -11.04
N LEU A 402 3.72 -3.80 -11.30
CA LEU A 402 2.56 -3.86 -12.20
C LEU A 402 2.90 -4.36 -13.62
N SER A 403 4.15 -4.18 -14.06
CA SER A 403 4.64 -4.70 -15.35
C SER A 403 4.90 -6.21 -15.38
N GLY A 404 4.80 -6.90 -14.24
CA GLY A 404 5.17 -8.31 -14.09
C GLY A 404 6.64 -8.55 -13.76
N GLU A 405 7.48 -7.50 -13.76
CA GLU A 405 8.86 -7.60 -13.28
C GLU A 405 8.84 -7.91 -11.79
N PHE A 406 9.51 -8.97 -11.36
CA PHE A 406 9.55 -9.34 -9.94
C PHE A 406 10.33 -8.30 -9.11
N VAL A 407 9.86 -8.04 -7.89
CA VAL A 407 10.58 -7.26 -6.88
C VAL A 407 11.35 -8.22 -5.98
N PHE A 408 10.67 -9.25 -5.48
CA PHE A 408 11.28 -10.39 -4.80
C PHE A 408 10.97 -11.66 -5.59
N ASP A 409 12.03 -12.44 -5.87
CA ASP A 409 11.97 -13.64 -6.71
C ASP A 409 11.76 -14.93 -5.88
N GLY A 410 11.35 -14.81 -4.62
CA GLY A 410 11.02 -15.95 -3.76
C GLY A 410 9.88 -16.78 -4.37
N LEU A 411 9.90 -18.09 -4.14
CA LEU A 411 8.81 -18.99 -4.51
C LEU A 411 7.96 -19.28 -3.28
N GLN A 412 6.66 -19.06 -3.42
CA GLN A 412 5.64 -19.41 -2.44
C GLN A 412 4.59 -20.29 -3.10
N MET A 413 4.35 -21.48 -2.59
CA MET A 413 3.52 -22.48 -3.28
C MET A 413 2.02 -22.17 -3.19
N ASP A 414 1.57 -21.43 -2.17
CA ASP A 414 0.21 -20.91 -2.07
C ASP A 414 -0.07 -19.91 -3.20
N GLU A 415 0.90 -19.07 -3.54
CA GLU A 415 0.78 -18.10 -4.63
C GLU A 415 0.67 -18.75 -6.03
N VAL A 416 1.18 -19.96 -6.18
CA VAL A 416 1.02 -20.75 -7.40
C VAL A 416 -0.40 -21.32 -7.50
N SER A 417 -1.01 -21.67 -6.39
CA SER A 417 -2.29 -22.37 -6.33
C SER A 417 -3.51 -21.44 -6.33
N PHE A 418 -3.43 -20.27 -5.69
CA PHE A 418 -4.57 -19.35 -5.58
C PHE A 418 -5.14 -18.88 -6.92
N PRO A 419 -4.36 -18.62 -7.98
CA PRO A 419 -4.93 -18.29 -9.30
C PRO A 419 -5.84 -19.39 -9.87
N THR A 420 -5.51 -20.66 -9.63
CA THR A 420 -6.37 -21.79 -10.02
C THR A 420 -7.67 -21.82 -9.22
N VAL A 421 -7.61 -21.59 -7.91
CA VAL A 421 -8.78 -21.51 -7.04
C VAL A 421 -9.71 -20.39 -7.51
N LEU A 422 -9.14 -19.20 -7.78
CA LEU A 422 -9.88 -18.05 -8.31
C LEU A 422 -10.53 -18.33 -9.66
N ALA A 423 -9.83 -19.04 -10.56
CA ALA A 423 -10.41 -19.44 -11.87
C ALA A 423 -11.67 -20.31 -11.67
N GLY A 424 -11.64 -21.24 -10.72
CA GLY A 424 -12.80 -22.06 -10.36
C GLY A 424 -13.96 -21.22 -9.82
N GLN A 425 -13.71 -20.30 -8.92
CA GLN A 425 -14.72 -19.42 -8.30
C GLN A 425 -15.36 -18.48 -9.33
N LEU A 426 -14.60 -18.04 -10.33
CA LEU A 426 -15.11 -17.22 -11.44
C LEU A 426 -15.75 -18.03 -12.58
N GLY A 427 -15.78 -19.36 -12.48
CA GLY A 427 -16.26 -20.23 -13.57
C GLY A 427 -15.38 -20.18 -14.84
N ARG A 428 -14.14 -19.74 -14.72
CA ARG A 428 -13.14 -19.63 -15.80
C ARG A 428 -12.53 -20.99 -16.09
N THR A 429 -13.28 -21.83 -16.80
CA THR A 429 -12.92 -23.24 -17.07
C THR A 429 -12.61 -23.50 -18.54
N GLY A 430 -12.53 -22.47 -19.38
CA GLY A 430 -12.30 -22.59 -20.83
C GLY A 430 -10.89 -23.05 -21.19
N ALA A 431 -10.70 -23.47 -22.46
CA ALA A 431 -9.44 -24.01 -22.94
C ALA A 431 -8.24 -23.04 -22.83
N ALA A 432 -8.48 -21.73 -22.94
CA ALA A 432 -7.44 -20.71 -22.76
C ALA A 432 -6.96 -20.70 -21.30
N ASP A 433 -7.89 -20.59 -20.33
CA ASP A 433 -7.56 -20.59 -18.91
C ASP A 433 -6.95 -21.93 -18.46
N TRP A 434 -7.41 -23.05 -19.06
CA TRP A 434 -6.82 -24.35 -18.80
C TRP A 434 -5.32 -24.44 -19.06
N GLN A 435 -4.79 -23.70 -20.04
CA GLN A 435 -3.32 -23.69 -20.28
C GLN A 435 -2.57 -23.14 -19.06
N HIS A 436 -3.09 -22.08 -18.45
CA HIS A 436 -2.53 -21.46 -17.25
C HIS A 436 -2.67 -22.35 -16.01
N VAL A 437 -3.88 -22.86 -15.78
CA VAL A 437 -4.19 -23.78 -14.67
C VAL A 437 -3.34 -25.04 -14.75
N ARG A 438 -3.23 -25.64 -15.95
CA ARG A 438 -2.41 -26.83 -16.14
C ARG A 438 -0.94 -26.58 -15.81
N ALA A 439 -0.39 -25.45 -16.27
CA ALA A 439 1.01 -25.13 -15.99
C ALA A 439 1.24 -24.94 -14.48
N ALA A 440 0.32 -24.24 -13.78
CA ALA A 440 0.40 -24.04 -12.34
C ALA A 440 0.29 -25.37 -11.57
N GLU A 441 -0.72 -26.19 -11.87
CA GLU A 441 -0.95 -27.41 -11.10
C GLU A 441 0.06 -28.52 -11.44
N ASP A 442 0.57 -28.60 -12.67
CA ASP A 442 1.71 -29.47 -13.02
C ASP A 442 2.96 -29.04 -12.21
N PHE A 443 3.18 -27.72 -12.01
CA PHE A 443 4.26 -27.18 -11.18
C PHE A 443 4.05 -27.53 -9.70
N VAL A 444 2.83 -27.37 -9.17
CA VAL A 444 2.49 -27.75 -7.79
C VAL A 444 2.75 -29.23 -7.55
N VAL A 445 2.30 -30.11 -8.43
CA VAL A 445 2.55 -31.57 -8.32
C VAL A 445 4.05 -31.90 -8.28
N ALA A 446 4.85 -31.15 -9.05
CA ALA A 446 6.29 -31.42 -9.17
C ALA A 446 7.12 -30.88 -7.98
N ASN A 447 6.67 -29.83 -7.32
CA ASN A 447 7.48 -29.07 -6.34
C ASN A 447 6.90 -29.07 -4.91
N GLY A 448 5.59 -29.25 -4.74
CA GLY A 448 4.92 -29.32 -3.44
C GLY A 448 5.08 -30.69 -2.73
N PRO A 449 4.57 -30.85 -1.53
CA PRO A 449 3.87 -29.91 -0.67
C PRO A 449 4.81 -29.05 0.21
N LYS A 450 6.10 -29.08 -0.06
CA LYS A 450 7.09 -28.25 0.64
C LYS A 450 7.24 -26.91 -0.07
N THR A 451 7.14 -25.81 0.68
CA THR A 451 7.31 -24.47 0.15
C THR A 451 8.68 -23.86 0.50
N PRO A 452 9.36 -23.18 -0.42
CA PRO A 452 10.56 -22.39 -0.11
C PRO A 452 10.30 -21.19 0.79
N GLY A 453 9.14 -20.53 0.66
CA GLY A 453 8.61 -19.50 1.53
C GLY A 453 7.17 -19.82 1.87
N GLU A 454 6.78 -19.70 3.12
CA GLU A 454 5.38 -19.85 3.54
C GLU A 454 4.66 -18.49 3.52
N ARG A 455 3.37 -18.46 3.82
CA ARG A 455 2.47 -17.31 3.76
C ARG A 455 3.07 -15.99 4.32
N TRP A 456 3.90 -16.06 5.37
CA TRP A 456 4.53 -14.90 6.00
C TRP A 456 5.94 -14.61 5.48
N GLU A 457 6.39 -15.31 4.44
CA GLU A 457 7.60 -15.04 3.65
C GLU A 457 8.93 -15.26 4.37
N ASN A 458 8.90 -15.82 5.58
CA ASN A 458 10.09 -15.84 6.42
C ASN A 458 10.53 -17.23 6.91
N ALA A 459 9.93 -18.32 6.38
CA ALA A 459 10.35 -19.66 6.68
C ALA A 459 10.05 -20.64 5.53
N SER A 460 10.87 -21.70 5.39
CA SER A 460 10.67 -22.74 4.38
C SER A 460 10.37 -24.09 5.02
N GLY A 461 9.48 -24.87 4.41
CA GLY A 461 9.12 -26.19 4.96
C GLY A 461 7.71 -26.62 4.56
N TYR A 462 7.08 -27.39 5.44
CA TYR A 462 5.71 -27.88 5.32
C TYR A 462 4.81 -26.98 6.17
N SER A 463 4.05 -26.11 5.54
CA SER A 463 3.10 -25.20 6.21
C SER A 463 1.66 -25.70 5.99
N PRO A 464 0.83 -25.79 7.04
CA PRO A 464 -0.56 -26.20 6.88
C PRO A 464 -1.38 -25.25 6.00
N ALA A 465 -1.10 -23.95 6.05
CA ALA A 465 -1.78 -22.95 5.21
C ALA A 465 -1.42 -23.13 3.72
N THR A 466 -0.13 -23.23 3.41
CA THR A 466 0.32 -23.43 2.03
C THR A 466 -0.21 -24.75 1.46
N ILE A 467 -0.14 -25.84 2.24
CA ILE A 467 -0.67 -27.15 1.83
C ILE A 467 -2.19 -27.08 1.59
N ALA A 468 -2.92 -26.27 2.36
CA ALA A 468 -4.36 -26.07 2.13
C ALA A 468 -4.63 -25.44 0.75
N ALA A 469 -3.88 -24.40 0.39
CA ALA A 469 -3.98 -23.76 -0.92
C ALA A 469 -3.61 -24.71 -2.06
N GLU A 470 -2.52 -25.48 -1.92
CA GLU A 470 -2.09 -26.48 -2.90
C GLU A 470 -3.14 -27.57 -3.11
N ILE A 471 -3.71 -28.13 -2.04
CA ILE A 471 -4.79 -29.13 -2.13
C ILE A 471 -6.03 -28.52 -2.82
N ALA A 472 -6.40 -27.30 -2.46
CA ALA A 472 -7.54 -26.61 -3.08
C ALA A 472 -7.30 -26.37 -4.58
N GLY A 473 -6.11 -25.89 -4.96
CA GLY A 473 -5.70 -25.72 -6.34
C GLY A 473 -5.79 -27.01 -7.14
N LEU A 474 -5.23 -28.09 -6.62
CA LEU A 474 -5.27 -29.42 -7.27
C LEU A 474 -6.69 -29.94 -7.46
N VAL A 475 -7.60 -29.76 -6.50
CA VAL A 475 -9.00 -30.21 -6.61
C VAL A 475 -9.75 -29.38 -7.65
N VAL A 476 -9.64 -28.05 -7.58
CA VAL A 476 -10.25 -27.15 -8.57
C VAL A 476 -9.65 -27.37 -9.97
N GLY A 477 -8.33 -27.51 -10.04
CA GLY A 477 -7.61 -27.83 -11.28
C GLY A 477 -8.06 -29.16 -11.90
N ALA A 478 -8.39 -30.16 -11.10
CA ALA A 478 -8.95 -31.42 -11.57
C ALA A 478 -10.34 -31.24 -12.21
N ASP A 479 -11.19 -30.37 -11.67
CA ASP A 479 -12.50 -30.08 -12.25
C ASP A 479 -12.36 -29.34 -13.58
N ILE A 480 -11.43 -28.38 -13.66
CA ILE A 480 -11.11 -27.64 -14.89
C ILE A 480 -10.51 -28.60 -15.94
N ALA A 481 -9.63 -29.52 -15.53
CA ALA A 481 -9.08 -30.55 -16.40
C ALA A 481 -10.16 -31.45 -17.00
N ARG A 482 -11.14 -31.93 -16.20
CA ARG A 482 -12.27 -32.72 -16.69
C ARG A 482 -13.10 -31.97 -17.71
N THR A 483 -13.40 -30.69 -17.46
CA THR A 483 -14.14 -29.81 -18.39
C THR A 483 -13.43 -29.73 -19.74
N ASN A 484 -12.10 -29.80 -19.77
CA ASN A 484 -11.28 -29.76 -20.96
C ASN A 484 -10.92 -31.16 -21.53
N GLY A 485 -11.50 -32.23 -21.00
CA GLY A 485 -11.31 -33.61 -21.48
C GLY A 485 -10.00 -34.26 -21.02
N ASP A 486 -9.19 -33.60 -20.16
CA ASP A 486 -7.95 -34.14 -19.60
C ASP A 486 -8.23 -34.96 -18.33
N THR A 487 -8.87 -36.10 -18.50
CA THR A 487 -9.24 -36.99 -17.39
C THR A 487 -8.03 -37.62 -16.70
N ALA A 488 -6.91 -37.76 -17.40
CA ALA A 488 -5.68 -38.30 -16.84
C ALA A 488 -5.09 -37.36 -15.79
N ARG A 489 -4.94 -36.06 -16.13
CA ARG A 489 -4.51 -35.05 -15.15
C ARG A 489 -5.51 -34.88 -14.03
N ALA A 490 -6.80 -34.82 -14.32
CA ALA A 490 -7.84 -34.74 -13.30
C ALA A 490 -7.71 -35.85 -12.25
N THR A 491 -7.48 -37.10 -12.68
CA THR A 491 -7.28 -38.23 -11.79
C THR A 491 -5.99 -38.08 -10.99
N HIS A 492 -4.90 -37.65 -11.64
CA HIS A 492 -3.61 -37.51 -11.01
C HIS A 492 -3.61 -36.40 -9.94
N TYR A 493 -4.16 -35.22 -10.26
CA TYR A 493 -4.27 -34.11 -9.31
C TYR A 493 -5.06 -34.50 -8.06
N LEU A 494 -6.17 -35.21 -8.21
CA LEU A 494 -6.94 -35.68 -7.06
C LEU A 494 -6.17 -36.72 -6.23
N GLN A 495 -5.42 -37.65 -6.86
CA GLN A 495 -4.59 -38.61 -6.12
C GLN A 495 -3.51 -37.90 -5.31
N VAL A 496 -2.88 -36.86 -5.84
CA VAL A 496 -1.89 -36.05 -5.13
C VAL A 496 -2.55 -35.29 -3.98
N ALA A 497 -3.67 -34.60 -4.23
CA ALA A 497 -4.41 -33.87 -3.21
C ALA A 497 -4.84 -34.75 -2.04
N ASP A 498 -5.41 -35.93 -2.34
CA ASP A 498 -5.79 -36.91 -1.31
C ASP A 498 -4.59 -37.42 -0.49
N SER A 499 -3.48 -37.73 -1.18
CA SER A 499 -2.25 -38.14 -0.51
C SER A 499 -1.68 -37.07 0.41
N TRP A 500 -1.71 -35.79 -0.03
CA TRP A 500 -1.20 -34.73 0.81
C TRP A 500 -2.11 -34.44 2.00
N ARG A 501 -3.42 -34.50 1.80
CA ARG A 501 -4.38 -34.38 2.91
C ARG A 501 -4.20 -35.48 3.95
N ASP A 502 -3.98 -36.71 3.53
CA ASP A 502 -3.79 -37.84 4.43
C ASP A 502 -2.48 -37.73 5.23
N ASN A 503 -1.44 -37.17 4.66
CA ASN A 503 -0.14 -36.96 5.28
C ASN A 503 -0.01 -35.63 6.06
N LEU A 504 -0.93 -34.71 5.90
CA LEU A 504 -0.91 -33.37 6.50
C LEU A 504 -0.60 -33.41 8.01
N GLY A 505 -1.24 -34.31 8.75
CA GLY A 505 -1.03 -34.44 10.18
C GLY A 505 0.40 -34.86 10.55
N ALA A 506 1.01 -35.79 9.82
CA ALA A 506 2.38 -36.20 10.06
C ALA A 506 3.39 -35.06 9.83
N TRP A 507 3.12 -34.23 8.85
CA TRP A 507 4.01 -33.11 8.48
C TRP A 507 3.89 -31.90 9.38
N THR A 508 2.70 -31.61 9.91
CA THR A 508 2.40 -30.27 10.49
C THR A 508 1.74 -30.29 11.87
N VAL A 509 1.36 -31.46 12.40
CA VAL A 509 0.69 -31.59 13.71
C VAL A 509 1.60 -32.25 14.71
N THR A 510 2.04 -31.49 15.73
CA THR A 510 2.83 -32.07 16.82
C THR A 510 1.95 -32.74 17.88
N THR A 511 2.44 -33.87 18.44
CA THR A 511 1.82 -34.59 19.55
C THR A 511 2.62 -34.46 20.86
N ASN A 512 3.79 -33.81 20.81
CA ASN A 512 4.70 -33.65 21.93
C ASN A 512 5.26 -32.24 22.08
N GLY A 513 4.56 -31.23 21.54
CA GLY A 513 4.95 -29.86 21.62
C GLY A 513 4.74 -29.25 23.02
N PRO A 514 5.32 -28.06 23.29
CA PRO A 514 5.35 -27.47 24.63
C PRO A 514 4.02 -26.88 25.12
N TYR A 515 3.04 -26.62 24.23
CA TYR A 515 1.87 -25.81 24.57
C TYR A 515 0.64 -26.63 24.94
N SER A 516 0.55 -27.90 24.52
CA SER A 516 -0.61 -28.75 24.80
C SER A 516 -0.23 -30.23 24.82
N SER A 517 -0.91 -31.00 25.65
CA SER A 517 -0.88 -32.45 25.60
C SER A 517 -1.77 -33.05 24.49
N GLN A 518 -2.59 -32.21 23.86
CA GLN A 518 -3.40 -32.56 22.70
C GLN A 518 -2.66 -32.16 21.42
N PRO A 519 -2.83 -32.91 20.32
CA PRO A 519 -2.20 -32.56 19.04
C PRO A 519 -2.63 -31.19 18.53
N TYR A 520 -1.67 -30.38 18.01
CA TYR A 520 -1.94 -29.08 17.44
C TYR A 520 -1.05 -28.77 16.24
N PHE A 521 -1.55 -27.93 15.32
CA PHE A 521 -0.81 -27.48 14.14
C PHE A 521 0.34 -26.55 14.51
N LEU A 522 1.49 -26.76 13.86
CA LEU A 522 2.63 -25.87 13.87
C LEU A 522 2.52 -24.90 12.69
N ARG A 523 3.14 -23.74 12.79
CA ARG A 523 3.26 -22.81 11.67
C ARG A 523 3.94 -23.46 10.47
N ILE A 524 5.07 -24.14 10.73
CA ILE A 524 5.88 -24.78 9.70
C ILE A 524 6.78 -25.85 10.31
N THR A 525 7.07 -26.90 9.53
CA THR A 525 8.14 -27.86 9.85
C THR A 525 9.13 -27.93 8.71
N SER A 526 10.43 -27.88 9.00
CA SER A 526 11.47 -27.86 7.97
C SER A 526 11.70 -29.23 7.32
N ASP A 527 11.45 -30.30 8.04
CA ASP A 527 11.75 -31.71 7.68
C ASP A 527 10.51 -32.58 7.46
N GLY A 528 9.30 -32.03 7.63
CA GLY A 528 8.06 -32.80 7.53
C GLY A 528 7.83 -33.78 8.67
N ASN A 529 8.49 -33.56 9.81
CA ASN A 529 8.29 -34.36 11.03
C ASN A 529 7.96 -33.41 12.20
N ALA A 530 6.68 -33.27 12.46
CA ALA A 530 6.19 -32.28 13.44
C ALA A 530 6.64 -32.58 14.89
N ASP A 531 7.06 -33.82 15.20
CA ASP A 531 7.51 -34.21 16.53
C ASP A 531 9.05 -34.24 16.70
N ALA A 532 9.80 -33.91 15.65
CA ALA A 532 11.27 -34.02 15.65
C ALA A 532 11.99 -33.03 16.57
N GLY A 533 11.38 -31.87 16.92
CA GLY A 533 12.05 -30.82 17.69
C GLY A 533 13.19 -30.15 16.93
N THR A 534 13.14 -30.18 15.60
CA THR A 534 14.10 -29.51 14.72
C THR A 534 14.09 -28.00 14.96
N LYS A 535 15.27 -27.39 15.04
CA LYS A 535 15.37 -25.95 15.20
C LYS A 535 15.24 -25.26 13.85
N ILE A 536 14.42 -24.24 13.80
CA ILE A 536 14.23 -23.36 12.66
C ILE A 536 14.67 -21.93 13.01
N GLN A 537 15.28 -21.24 12.05
CA GLN A 537 15.57 -19.82 12.16
C GLN A 537 14.34 -19.05 11.66
N LEU A 538 13.82 -18.17 12.49
CA LEU A 538 12.81 -17.20 12.09
C LEU A 538 13.48 -15.92 11.65
N SER A 539 12.96 -15.27 10.60
CA SER A 539 13.39 -13.93 10.15
C SER A 539 12.76 -12.82 10.97
N ASP A 540 12.95 -11.59 10.54
CA ASP A 540 12.38 -10.38 11.16
C ASP A 540 12.69 -10.26 12.66
N GLY A 541 13.94 -10.54 13.05
CA GLY A 541 14.37 -10.51 14.44
C GLY A 541 14.06 -11.75 15.27
N GLY A 542 13.42 -12.76 14.67
CA GLY A 542 13.04 -13.99 15.35
C GLY A 542 14.24 -14.88 15.73
N PRO A 543 14.10 -15.74 16.76
CA PRO A 543 15.17 -16.60 17.25
C PRO A 543 15.36 -17.88 16.42
N LEU A 544 16.48 -18.56 16.63
CA LEU A 544 16.66 -19.99 16.29
C LEU A 544 15.98 -20.84 17.38
N ILE A 545 14.86 -21.47 17.06
CA ILE A 545 13.98 -22.11 18.04
C ILE A 545 13.45 -23.46 17.56
N ASP A 546 13.05 -24.32 18.52
CA ASP A 546 12.36 -25.57 18.23
C ASP A 546 11.04 -25.32 17.48
N GLN A 547 10.87 -25.92 16.30
CA GLN A 547 9.68 -25.74 15.46
C GLN A 547 8.37 -26.05 16.20
N ARG A 548 8.38 -26.94 17.22
CA ARG A 548 7.18 -27.28 18.01
C ARG A 548 6.66 -26.14 18.89
N ALA A 549 7.49 -25.11 19.12
CA ALA A 549 7.12 -23.89 19.83
C ALA A 549 6.68 -22.74 18.89
N VAL A 550 6.54 -23.00 17.58
CA VAL A 550 6.16 -21.96 16.62
C VAL A 550 4.79 -22.25 16.04
N VAL A 551 3.82 -21.45 16.43
CA VAL A 551 2.42 -21.52 16.00
C VAL A 551 1.99 -20.22 15.32
N ASP A 552 0.99 -20.33 14.47
CA ASP A 552 0.29 -19.20 13.85
C ASP A 552 -1.19 -19.56 13.62
N PRO A 553 -2.09 -18.61 13.36
CA PRO A 553 -3.49 -18.89 13.07
C PRO A 553 -3.74 -19.37 11.63
N SER A 554 -2.73 -19.39 10.75
CA SER A 554 -2.90 -19.66 9.31
C SER A 554 -3.40 -21.06 8.98
N PHE A 555 -3.33 -22.02 9.90
CA PHE A 555 -3.95 -23.34 9.72
C PHE A 555 -5.48 -23.25 9.47
N LEU A 556 -6.12 -22.13 9.79
CA LEU A 556 -7.54 -21.90 9.49
C LEU A 556 -7.84 -21.90 7.99
N GLU A 557 -6.84 -21.71 7.15
CA GLU A 557 -6.90 -21.89 5.70
C GLU A 557 -7.44 -23.28 5.32
N LEU A 558 -7.10 -24.30 6.11
CA LEU A 558 -7.61 -25.67 5.93
C LEU A 558 -9.14 -25.75 6.03
N VAL A 559 -9.75 -24.90 6.87
CA VAL A 559 -11.21 -24.83 7.01
C VAL A 559 -11.81 -23.88 5.98
N ARG A 560 -11.21 -22.71 5.80
CA ARG A 560 -11.69 -21.69 4.86
C ARG A 560 -11.75 -22.21 3.43
N LEU A 561 -10.73 -22.98 3.01
CA LEU A 561 -10.68 -23.61 1.68
C LEU A 561 -11.40 -24.97 1.61
N GLY A 562 -12.01 -25.45 2.69
CA GLY A 562 -12.82 -26.67 2.71
C GLY A 562 -12.04 -27.97 2.74
N VAL A 563 -10.74 -27.97 3.09
CA VAL A 563 -9.87 -29.15 3.17
C VAL A 563 -10.14 -29.99 4.44
N LEU A 564 -10.40 -29.31 5.57
CA LEU A 564 -10.79 -29.95 6.82
C LEU A 564 -12.11 -29.39 7.33
N ARG A 565 -12.82 -30.20 8.10
CA ARG A 565 -14.03 -29.76 8.80
C ARG A 565 -13.67 -28.83 9.97
N PRO A 566 -14.53 -27.87 10.33
CA PRO A 566 -14.27 -26.98 11.46
C PRO A 566 -14.26 -27.68 12.81
N ASP A 567 -14.89 -28.86 12.93
CA ASP A 567 -14.94 -29.70 14.13
C ASP A 567 -13.81 -30.75 14.17
N ASP A 568 -12.85 -30.73 13.25
CA ASP A 568 -11.66 -31.59 13.33
C ASP A 568 -10.90 -31.29 14.63
N ALA A 569 -10.61 -32.33 15.40
CA ALA A 569 -9.99 -32.19 16.72
C ALA A 569 -8.64 -31.45 16.67
N ARG A 570 -7.89 -31.59 15.58
CA ARG A 570 -6.61 -30.88 15.38
C ARG A 570 -6.85 -29.37 15.23
N ILE A 571 -7.89 -28.96 14.51
CA ILE A 571 -8.30 -27.55 14.37
C ILE A 571 -8.71 -27.00 15.74
N VAL A 572 -9.62 -27.67 16.46
CA VAL A 572 -10.14 -27.21 17.75
C VAL A 572 -9.04 -27.10 18.81
N ASN A 573 -8.12 -28.05 18.86
CA ASN A 573 -6.97 -28.03 19.78
C ASN A 573 -6.01 -26.88 19.43
N SER A 574 -5.73 -26.65 18.14
CA SER A 574 -4.85 -25.58 17.68
C SER A 574 -5.40 -24.19 17.98
N LEU A 575 -6.71 -23.99 17.87
CA LEU A 575 -7.37 -22.75 18.28
C LEU A 575 -7.09 -22.41 19.74
N THR A 576 -7.21 -23.43 20.63
CA THR A 576 -6.91 -23.23 22.05
C THR A 576 -5.46 -22.79 22.27
N VAL A 577 -4.53 -23.40 21.55
CA VAL A 577 -3.11 -23.03 21.62
C VAL A 577 -2.86 -21.63 21.10
N VAL A 578 -3.39 -21.32 19.92
CA VAL A 578 -3.20 -20.00 19.27
C VAL A 578 -3.84 -18.89 20.11
N ASP A 579 -5.03 -19.12 20.67
CA ASP A 579 -5.69 -18.13 21.53
C ASP A 579 -4.87 -17.82 22.79
N GLN A 580 -4.19 -18.82 23.35
CA GLN A 580 -3.34 -18.66 24.53
C GLN A 580 -1.98 -18.04 24.22
N GLN A 581 -1.41 -18.28 23.05
CA GLN A 581 -0.05 -17.88 22.71
C GLN A 581 0.01 -16.55 21.93
N LEU A 582 -1.00 -16.28 21.10
CA LEU A 582 -1.00 -15.17 20.14
C LEU A 582 -2.19 -14.23 20.30
N GLY A 583 -3.27 -14.68 20.94
CA GLY A 583 -4.48 -13.91 21.12
C GLY A 583 -4.36 -12.88 22.25
N TYR A 584 -4.90 -11.69 22.05
CA TYR A 584 -5.01 -10.66 23.06
C TYR A 584 -6.27 -9.81 22.84
N SER A 585 -6.67 -9.08 23.86
CA SER A 585 -7.88 -8.22 23.80
C SER A 585 -7.48 -6.76 23.96
N THR A 586 -8.15 -5.91 23.18
CA THR A 586 -8.01 -4.45 23.22
C THR A 586 -9.39 -3.82 23.46
N PRO A 587 -9.49 -2.50 23.69
CA PRO A 587 -10.78 -1.81 23.70
C PRO A 587 -11.59 -1.95 22.40
N ASN A 588 -10.92 -2.22 21.27
CA ASN A 588 -11.54 -2.42 19.97
C ASN A 588 -12.02 -3.87 19.75
N GLY A 589 -11.51 -4.83 20.52
CA GLY A 589 -11.87 -6.25 20.43
C GLY A 589 -10.67 -7.18 20.43
N PRO A 590 -10.86 -8.47 20.07
CA PRO A 590 -9.79 -9.46 20.02
C PRO A 590 -8.95 -9.36 18.75
N PHE A 591 -7.64 -9.49 18.91
CA PHE A 591 -6.67 -9.60 17.82
C PHE A 591 -5.69 -10.75 18.06
N TRP A 592 -4.98 -11.16 17.02
CA TRP A 592 -3.93 -12.16 17.06
C TRP A 592 -2.67 -11.64 16.42
N HIS A 593 -1.53 -11.96 17.03
CA HIS A 593 -0.23 -11.81 16.38
C HIS A 593 -0.14 -12.78 15.19
N ARG A 594 0.65 -12.42 14.18
CA ARG A 594 0.86 -13.22 12.97
C ARG A 594 1.44 -14.59 13.27
N ALA A 595 2.40 -14.68 14.18
CA ALA A 595 3.03 -15.93 14.60
C ALA A 595 3.77 -15.78 15.93
N SER A 596 4.16 -16.92 16.51
CA SER A 596 5.09 -16.95 17.64
C SER A 596 6.43 -16.32 17.25
N PHE A 597 6.97 -15.47 18.12
CA PHE A 597 8.28 -14.83 17.96
C PHE A 597 8.38 -13.95 16.69
N ASP A 598 7.30 -13.38 16.27
CA ASP A 598 7.24 -12.48 15.13
C ASP A 598 7.94 -11.15 15.46
N GLY A 599 8.96 -10.79 14.68
CA GLY A 599 9.68 -9.54 14.82
C GLY A 599 9.26 -8.46 13.82
N TYR A 600 8.25 -8.72 12.99
CA TYR A 600 7.81 -7.79 11.94
C TYR A 600 6.88 -6.71 12.50
N GLY A 601 7.46 -5.64 13.02
CA GLY A 601 6.73 -4.51 13.60
C GLY A 601 7.64 -3.55 14.38
N GLU A 602 7.07 -2.47 14.89
CA GLU A 602 7.78 -1.46 15.66
C GLU A 602 8.36 -2.02 16.96
N LYS A 603 9.41 -1.41 17.47
CA LYS A 603 9.95 -1.67 18.81
C LYS A 603 8.88 -1.39 19.89
N ALA A 604 9.12 -1.90 21.09
CA ALA A 604 8.17 -1.78 22.20
C ALA A 604 7.83 -0.33 22.57
N ASP A 605 8.72 0.60 22.30
CA ASP A 605 8.54 2.04 22.52
C ASP A 605 7.91 2.78 21.33
N GLY A 606 7.52 2.08 20.28
CA GLY A 606 6.98 2.66 19.06
C GLY A 606 8.02 3.19 18.08
N SER A 607 9.32 3.04 18.39
CA SER A 607 10.37 3.41 17.45
C SER A 607 10.51 2.36 16.33
N GLU A 608 11.21 2.77 15.29
CA GLU A 608 11.44 1.99 14.08
C GLU A 608 12.21 0.69 14.35
N TRP A 609 11.83 -0.38 13.68
CA TRP A 609 12.64 -1.59 13.63
C TRP A 609 13.51 -1.60 12.35
N GLU A 610 14.58 -2.34 12.41
CA GLU A 610 15.48 -2.51 11.27
C GLU A 610 15.30 -3.93 10.71
N PRO A 611 15.07 -4.11 9.40
CA PRO A 611 14.98 -5.44 8.79
C PRO A 611 16.22 -6.31 9.01
N THR A 612 17.34 -5.69 9.36
CA THR A 612 18.61 -6.34 9.65
C THR A 612 18.79 -6.71 11.12
N ASP A 613 17.87 -6.32 12.00
CA ASP A 613 17.90 -6.61 13.43
C ASP A 613 17.57 -8.08 13.74
N THR A 614 18.20 -9.00 13.05
CA THR A 614 17.94 -10.44 13.16
C THR A 614 18.34 -10.97 14.53
N GLY A 615 17.43 -11.67 15.20
CA GLY A 615 17.67 -12.30 16.49
C GLY A 615 17.85 -11.33 17.66
N SER A 616 17.55 -10.05 17.48
CA SER A 616 17.75 -9.02 18.52
C SER A 616 16.73 -9.11 19.67
N GLY A 617 15.52 -9.60 19.39
CA GLY A 617 14.39 -9.61 20.32
C GLY A 617 13.86 -8.23 20.71
N ILE A 618 14.31 -7.15 20.03
CA ILE A 618 13.89 -5.76 20.31
C ILE A 618 12.70 -5.32 19.46
N THR A 619 12.37 -6.07 18.40
CA THR A 619 11.20 -5.84 17.57
C THR A 619 10.17 -6.94 17.79
N HIS A 620 8.91 -6.64 17.63
CA HIS A 620 7.85 -7.65 17.65
C HIS A 620 6.68 -7.23 16.78
N GLY A 621 6.11 -8.20 16.07
CA GLY A 621 4.90 -8.03 15.28
C GLY A 621 3.72 -7.66 16.16
N ARG A 622 2.80 -6.89 15.59
CA ARG A 622 1.57 -6.48 16.26
C ARG A 622 0.40 -7.34 15.83
N GLY A 623 -0.79 -7.01 16.29
CA GLY A 623 -2.01 -7.71 15.90
C GLY A 623 -2.45 -7.35 14.48
N TRP A 624 -2.95 -8.35 13.77
CA TRP A 624 -3.39 -8.19 12.39
C TRP A 624 -4.92 -8.26 12.29
N PRO A 625 -5.62 -7.17 11.91
CA PRO A 625 -7.08 -7.18 11.77
C PRO A 625 -7.60 -8.22 10.77
N LEU A 626 -6.83 -8.55 9.72
CA LEU A 626 -7.22 -9.59 8.77
C LEU A 626 -7.34 -10.97 9.46
N LEU A 627 -6.48 -11.29 10.44
CA LEU A 627 -6.56 -12.56 11.19
C LEU A 627 -7.80 -12.63 12.07
N THR A 628 -8.27 -11.48 12.59
CA THR A 628 -9.57 -11.39 13.25
C THR A 628 -10.70 -11.76 12.30
N GLY A 629 -10.61 -11.32 11.04
CA GLY A 629 -11.58 -11.69 10.01
C GLY A 629 -11.57 -13.16 9.65
N GLU A 630 -10.40 -13.75 9.46
CA GLU A 630 -10.24 -15.19 9.20
C GLU A 630 -10.78 -16.03 10.37
N ARG A 631 -10.59 -15.57 11.60
CA ARG A 631 -11.20 -16.18 12.78
C ARG A 631 -12.73 -16.13 12.72
N GLY A 632 -13.30 -15.00 12.26
CA GLY A 632 -14.74 -14.86 12.05
C GLY A 632 -15.27 -15.83 10.99
N GLU A 633 -14.58 -16.01 9.87
CA GLU A 633 -14.94 -16.98 8.83
C GLU A 633 -14.92 -18.42 9.37
N TYR A 634 -13.89 -18.76 10.18
CA TYR A 634 -13.88 -20.06 10.88
C TYR A 634 -15.09 -20.22 11.80
N GLN A 635 -15.44 -19.20 12.59
CA GLN A 635 -16.59 -19.27 13.49
C GLN A 635 -17.89 -19.53 12.74
N LEU A 636 -18.10 -18.88 11.59
CA LEU A 636 -19.26 -19.16 10.73
C LEU A 636 -19.25 -20.58 10.19
N ALA A 637 -18.09 -21.08 9.74
CA ALA A 637 -17.97 -22.47 9.31
C ALA A 637 -18.30 -23.47 10.44
N ALA A 638 -18.00 -23.10 11.70
CA ALA A 638 -18.33 -23.88 12.91
C ALA A 638 -19.77 -23.66 13.41
N GLY A 639 -20.58 -22.87 12.71
CA GLY A 639 -21.97 -22.58 13.07
C GLY A 639 -22.15 -21.55 14.20
N ALA A 640 -21.10 -20.77 14.51
CA ALA A 640 -21.14 -19.67 15.48
C ALA A 640 -21.34 -18.32 14.79
N THR A 641 -21.50 -17.24 15.57
CA THR A 641 -21.63 -15.88 15.04
C THR A 641 -20.26 -15.23 14.92
N ALA A 642 -20.08 -14.31 13.97
CA ALA A 642 -18.83 -13.60 13.73
C ALA A 642 -19.00 -12.07 13.74
N GLN A 643 -20.10 -11.55 14.28
CA GLN A 643 -20.37 -10.11 14.30
C GLN A 643 -19.33 -9.35 15.13
N ASN A 644 -18.86 -9.94 16.24
CA ASN A 644 -17.84 -9.31 17.08
C ASN A 644 -16.51 -9.12 16.34
N GLU A 645 -16.12 -10.09 15.51
CA GLU A 645 -14.90 -10.03 14.70
C GLU A 645 -15.02 -8.96 13.60
N LEU A 646 -16.17 -8.87 12.92
CA LEU A 646 -16.44 -7.82 11.95
C LEU A 646 -16.40 -6.43 12.57
N ASP A 647 -17.04 -6.25 13.72
CA ASP A 647 -17.05 -5.00 14.47
C ASP A 647 -15.65 -4.63 14.98
N THR A 648 -14.84 -5.62 15.33
CA THR A 648 -13.44 -5.44 15.77
C THR A 648 -12.59 -4.88 14.63
N ILE A 649 -12.69 -5.46 13.43
CA ILE A 649 -12.00 -4.92 12.25
C ILE A 649 -12.46 -3.48 11.98
N ALA A 650 -13.76 -3.23 11.98
CA ALA A 650 -14.28 -1.88 11.75
C ALA A 650 -13.78 -0.85 12.79
N ARG A 651 -13.57 -1.26 14.04
CA ARG A 651 -13.04 -0.37 15.10
C ARG A 651 -11.53 -0.17 15.03
N SER A 652 -10.80 -1.04 14.33
CA SER A 652 -9.35 -0.94 14.16
C SER A 652 -8.90 0.12 13.14
N ARG A 653 -9.85 0.69 12.39
CA ARG A 653 -9.58 1.70 11.38
C ARG A 653 -8.95 2.96 11.95
N ASP A 654 -8.29 3.73 11.13
CA ASP A 654 -8.10 5.15 11.42
C ASP A 654 -9.46 5.85 11.55
N LYS A 655 -9.64 6.59 12.65
CA LYS A 655 -10.94 7.17 13.02
C LYS A 655 -11.39 8.30 12.10
N SER A 656 -10.45 8.91 11.42
CA SER A 656 -10.64 10.09 10.61
C SER A 656 -10.87 9.77 9.14
N SER A 657 -10.02 8.90 8.59
CA SER A 657 -10.00 8.51 7.18
C SER A 657 -10.85 7.28 6.88
N TRP A 658 -11.16 6.46 7.87
CA TRP A 658 -11.83 5.17 7.72
C TRP A 658 -10.98 4.10 7.03
N LEU A 659 -9.66 4.29 6.95
CA LEU A 659 -8.73 3.35 6.35
C LEU A 659 -8.37 2.23 7.35
N LEU A 660 -8.38 0.99 6.88
CA LEU A 660 -8.03 -0.20 7.67
C LEU A 660 -6.54 -0.50 7.56
N PRO A 661 -5.86 -0.72 8.70
CA PRO A 661 -4.42 -0.94 8.73
C PRO A 661 -4.03 -2.40 8.47
N GLU A 662 -2.75 -2.61 8.27
CA GLU A 662 -2.09 -3.92 8.36
C GLU A 662 -2.03 -4.41 9.80
N GLN A 663 -1.53 -3.55 10.71
CA GLN A 663 -1.31 -3.91 12.12
C GLN A 663 -1.91 -2.88 13.06
N VAL A 664 -2.26 -3.35 14.27
CA VAL A 664 -2.76 -2.53 15.37
C VAL A 664 -1.92 -2.75 16.62
N TRP A 665 -1.81 -1.71 17.45
CA TRP A 665 -1.10 -1.79 18.72
C TRP A 665 -1.69 -2.86 19.63
N ASP A 666 -0.82 -3.67 20.23
CA ASP A 666 -1.16 -4.69 21.23
C ASP A 666 -1.04 -4.16 22.67
N HIS A 667 -0.21 -3.16 22.89
CA HIS A 667 -0.04 -2.49 24.16
C HIS A 667 0.21 -0.99 23.95
N GLN A 668 0.06 -0.22 25.01
CA GLN A 668 0.43 1.20 25.00
C GLN A 668 1.95 1.34 25.11
N PRO A 669 2.59 2.16 24.27
CA PRO A 669 4.00 2.47 24.42
C PRO A 669 4.31 3.01 25.82
N PRO A 670 5.53 2.81 26.35
CA PRO A 670 5.94 3.40 27.63
C PRO A 670 5.73 4.91 27.65
N ALA A 671 5.22 5.45 28.75
CA ALA A 671 4.91 6.87 28.86
C ALA A 671 6.12 7.76 28.53
N GLY A 672 5.94 8.66 27.58
CA GLY A 672 6.97 9.63 27.13
C GLY A 672 8.00 9.08 26.13
N THR A 673 7.82 7.87 25.61
CA THR A 673 8.77 7.25 24.66
C THR A 673 8.21 7.15 23.24
N GLY A 674 6.94 7.41 23.00
CA GLY A 674 6.33 7.31 21.67
C GLY A 674 5.06 8.14 21.55
N PRO A 675 4.40 8.09 20.40
CA PRO A 675 3.09 8.69 20.19
C PRO A 675 2.06 8.12 21.18
N ASP A 676 1.00 8.87 21.43
CA ASP A 676 -0.09 8.50 22.36
C ASP A 676 -1.06 7.51 21.68
N PHE A 677 -0.57 6.31 21.36
CA PHE A 677 -1.38 5.25 20.76
C PHE A 677 -2.12 4.42 21.81
N GLN A 678 -3.30 3.96 21.44
CA GLN A 678 -4.09 3.05 22.25
C GLN A 678 -4.08 1.64 21.64
N PRO A 679 -4.11 0.57 22.45
CA PRO A 679 -4.26 -0.79 21.95
C PRO A 679 -5.49 -0.94 21.05
N GLY A 680 -5.29 -1.55 19.88
CA GLY A 680 -6.32 -1.70 18.85
C GLY A 680 -6.39 -0.55 17.84
N GLU A 681 -5.60 0.52 18.00
CA GLU A 681 -5.43 1.58 16.97
C GLU A 681 -4.34 1.20 15.97
N PRO A 682 -4.37 1.77 14.73
CA PRO A 682 -3.34 1.53 13.71
C PRO A 682 -1.92 1.81 14.23
N THR A 683 -0.95 1.02 13.77
CA THR A 683 0.48 1.30 13.92
C THR A 683 0.99 2.14 12.75
N PHE A 684 2.31 2.33 12.61
CA PHE A 684 2.94 2.95 11.44
C PHE A 684 3.05 1.99 10.24
N SER A 685 2.45 0.81 10.31
CA SER A 685 2.35 -0.15 9.22
C SER A 685 1.45 0.37 8.10
N ALA A 686 1.38 -0.38 6.99
CA ALA A 686 0.59 0.03 5.84
C ALA A 686 -0.89 0.30 6.21
N THR A 687 -1.32 1.53 5.99
CA THR A 687 -2.70 1.98 6.08
C THR A 687 -3.01 2.85 4.85
N PRO A 688 -3.96 2.45 3.98
CA PRO A 688 -4.74 1.21 4.02
C PRO A 688 -3.94 -0.04 3.60
N LEU A 689 -4.29 -1.21 4.14
CA LEU A 689 -3.93 -2.48 3.55
C LEU A 689 -5.12 -3.04 2.76
N ALA A 690 -4.94 -3.29 1.48
CA ALA A 690 -6.01 -3.78 0.60
C ALA A 690 -6.58 -5.12 1.10
N TRP A 691 -5.74 -6.04 1.57
CA TRP A 691 -6.18 -7.31 2.13
C TRP A 691 -7.08 -7.15 3.36
N THR A 692 -6.78 -6.23 4.28
CA THR A 692 -7.66 -5.98 5.44
C THR A 692 -9.04 -5.47 5.01
N HIS A 693 -9.10 -4.55 4.04
CA HIS A 693 -10.36 -4.09 3.45
C HIS A 693 -11.12 -5.22 2.74
N ALA A 694 -10.41 -6.09 2.02
CA ALA A 694 -10.99 -7.27 1.38
C ALA A 694 -11.57 -8.24 2.42
N GLN A 695 -10.83 -8.51 3.49
CA GLN A 695 -11.27 -9.37 4.58
C GLN A 695 -12.53 -8.84 5.28
N TYR A 696 -12.63 -7.52 5.49
CA TYR A 696 -13.83 -6.89 6.03
C TYR A 696 -15.07 -7.12 5.16
N ILE A 697 -14.92 -6.91 3.84
CA ILE A 697 -16.00 -7.12 2.87
C ILE A 697 -16.41 -8.61 2.85
N ARG A 698 -15.45 -9.51 2.78
CA ARG A 698 -15.69 -10.96 2.74
C ARG A 698 -16.42 -11.46 3.97
N LEU A 699 -15.95 -11.06 5.17
CA LEU A 699 -16.56 -11.45 6.43
C LEU A 699 -18.00 -10.91 6.54
N ALA A 700 -18.24 -9.67 6.11
CA ALA A 700 -19.60 -9.10 6.11
C ALA A 700 -20.56 -9.94 5.25
N TRP A 701 -20.16 -10.35 4.05
CA TRP A 701 -20.95 -11.22 3.18
C TRP A 701 -21.04 -12.66 3.71
N SER A 702 -20.01 -13.14 4.37
CA SER A 702 -20.04 -14.46 5.02
C SER A 702 -21.03 -14.53 6.17
N ILE A 703 -21.16 -13.45 6.97
CA ILE A 703 -22.19 -13.33 8.01
C ILE A 703 -23.59 -13.32 7.39
N ASP A 704 -23.79 -12.56 6.33
CA ASP A 704 -25.11 -12.44 5.65
C ASP A 704 -25.52 -13.76 4.99
N SER A 705 -24.58 -14.53 4.45
CA SER A 705 -24.83 -15.86 3.88
C SER A 705 -24.85 -16.99 4.90
N GLY A 706 -24.38 -16.77 6.12
CA GLY A 706 -24.29 -17.79 7.19
C GLY A 706 -23.16 -18.80 7.00
N ALA A 707 -22.25 -18.58 6.05
CA ALA A 707 -21.09 -19.41 5.77
C ALA A 707 -19.99 -18.61 5.06
N PRO A 708 -18.70 -19.01 5.13
CA PRO A 708 -17.64 -18.37 4.36
C PRO A 708 -17.92 -18.38 2.85
N VAL A 709 -17.96 -17.18 2.24
CA VAL A 709 -18.32 -17.01 0.82
C VAL A 709 -17.19 -17.39 -0.14
N GLU A 710 -15.97 -17.56 0.36
CA GLU A 710 -14.80 -17.89 -0.45
C GLU A 710 -14.55 -19.39 -0.60
N THR A 711 -15.18 -20.25 0.23
CA THR A 711 -14.91 -21.67 0.22
C THR A 711 -15.20 -22.31 -1.13
N PRO A 712 -14.20 -22.91 -1.81
CA PRO A 712 -14.42 -23.55 -3.10
C PRO A 712 -15.32 -24.78 -2.94
N GLN A 713 -16.46 -24.77 -3.62
CA GLN A 713 -17.49 -25.83 -3.50
C GLN A 713 -16.93 -27.22 -3.81
N SER A 714 -16.11 -27.37 -4.84
CA SER A 714 -15.54 -28.67 -5.21
C SER A 714 -14.64 -29.25 -4.13
N VAL A 715 -13.88 -28.39 -3.42
CA VAL A 715 -13.01 -28.81 -2.32
C VAL A 715 -13.85 -29.23 -1.11
N ALA A 716 -14.80 -28.38 -0.73
CA ALA A 716 -15.71 -28.68 0.39
C ALA A 716 -16.51 -29.95 0.13
N CYS A 717 -17.07 -30.15 -1.08
CA CYS A 717 -17.78 -31.36 -1.48
C CYS A 717 -16.91 -32.64 -1.39
N ARG A 718 -15.62 -32.49 -1.67
CA ARG A 718 -14.70 -33.64 -1.59
C ARG A 718 -14.34 -34.01 -0.15
N TYR A 719 -14.17 -33.03 0.74
CA TYR A 719 -13.48 -33.27 2.01
C TYR A 719 -14.25 -32.88 3.27
N SER A 720 -15.09 -31.86 3.23
CA SER A 720 -15.62 -31.28 4.48
C SER A 720 -17.14 -31.13 4.53
N SER A 721 -17.83 -31.11 3.39
CA SER A 721 -19.28 -30.90 3.36
C SER A 721 -20.06 -32.21 3.24
N PRO A 722 -20.99 -32.52 4.15
CA PRO A 722 -21.90 -33.65 4.03
C PRO A 722 -23.06 -33.37 3.03
N LEU A 723 -23.18 -32.14 2.50
CA LEU A 723 -24.32 -31.73 1.67
C LEU A 723 -24.13 -31.98 0.18
N CYS A 724 -23.04 -32.62 -0.22
CA CYS A 724 -22.69 -32.86 -1.62
C CYS A 724 -22.89 -34.32 -2.06
N ASP A 725 -23.50 -35.16 -1.23
CA ASP A 725 -23.81 -36.59 -1.51
C ASP A 725 -25.14 -36.75 -2.29
#